data_42dc9ffae97baafb65edd41ebc4e26b4
#
_entry.id   42dc9ffae97baafb65edd41ebc4e26b4
#
_cell.length_a   1.000
_cell.length_b   1.000
_cell.length_c   1.000
_cell.angle_alpha   90.00
_cell.angle_beta   90.00
_cell.angle_gamma   90.00
#
_symmetry.space_group_name_H-M   'P 1'
#
loop_
_entity.id
_entity.type
_entity.pdbx_description
1 polymer ?
#
loop_
_entity_poly.entity_id
_entity_poly.type
_entity_poly.pdbx_seq_one_letter_code
_entity_poly.pdbx_strand_id
1 'polypeptide(L)'
;MNNCLTRDVTEAEIKKALFEMNPTKAPGPDGMTALFYQKFWHIARLDLVSTIKSFFSTGVLDPKLNQTNICLIPKIGRPREMTGFMPISLCNVGYKIISKVLSNRLRMILPKIISETQSAFVARRLITDNILIAQENFHALRTNDSCRKNFMAIKTDMSKAFDRVEWSFLRTLMLKLGFSSKWVDWIMTCIETVSYQVLINGEPKGSISPSRGIRQGDPLSPYLFIICTEALIARIKQAEWFGKIQGLHLSRASPPVSHLLFADDSLFFCKADCQQSSEIISIICQYGEASGQQINFCKSSVMFGSKIQPQMKSDIKRILGIHQEGGMGTYLGLPEQIHGSKAQVFAFVQDRLKSRINTWSSKFLSKGGKEVLIKSVAQALPTYVMSCFLLPKNIRSKLTSAISNFWWSNNQESRGLHWIAWDKLCLPLSEGGLGFRMLEEFNLALLAKQLWRLVRYPNSLLTRVLRGRYFRYQSPLHVKPSYLPSYGWRSMLAARPLLLSGLRKNIGSGWDTKVWSDHWIPTLPARPATSKLVSTNPNLYVNELIDQSSKTWNIAKLQELIVPEDIPHILGLHPSLSFSRDSYIWAFTKSGNYSVRSGYWAAKASPRGDCDLPFQGPSVKALQAQSWKIQSSKKIKHFLWQTATGCLPTCQRLVDRHLGTDKVCPRCGMCDESINHVLFECPPAFQVWSLSRIPLIHGVFPTSSIFANLDHLYWRAKELGGSEDSIRDFPWIMWFIWKARNSKVFGNIETHPADTLQFACSEA
;
A
#
# COMPACT_ATOMS: atom_id res chain seq x y z
N MET A 1 -25.97 -9.70 -18.31
CA MET A 1 -24.73 -8.93 -18.34
C MET A 1 -24.76 -7.84 -19.41
N ASN A 2 -25.07 -8.17 -20.67
CA ASN A 2 -25.11 -7.18 -21.76
C ASN A 2 -26.05 -6.00 -21.49
N ASN A 3 -27.26 -6.22 -20.98
CA ASN A 3 -28.18 -5.14 -20.61
C ASN A 3 -27.60 -4.12 -19.61
N CYS A 4 -26.72 -4.57 -18.69
CA CYS A 4 -26.02 -3.68 -17.75
C CYS A 4 -24.92 -2.87 -18.43
N LEU A 5 -24.28 -3.42 -19.49
CA LEU A 5 -23.21 -2.76 -20.23
C LEU A 5 -23.76 -1.72 -21.21
N THR A 6 -24.89 -2.03 -21.88
CA THR A 6 -25.45 -1.21 -22.95
C THR A 6 -26.60 -0.28 -22.52
N ARG A 7 -26.87 -0.22 -21.21
CA ARG A 7 -27.87 0.70 -20.66
C ARG A 7 -27.54 2.16 -20.96
N ASP A 8 -28.52 3.01 -20.99
CA ASP A 8 -28.31 4.43 -21.17
C ASP A 8 -27.41 5.03 -20.11
N VAL A 9 -26.61 6.00 -20.53
CA VAL A 9 -25.66 6.68 -19.64
C VAL A 9 -26.38 7.81 -18.88
N THR A 10 -26.22 7.81 -17.57
CA THR A 10 -26.81 8.85 -16.70
C THR A 10 -25.79 9.96 -16.41
N GLU A 11 -26.31 11.17 -16.12
CA GLU A 11 -25.45 12.29 -15.69
C GLU A 11 -24.64 11.92 -14.44
N ALA A 12 -25.22 11.19 -13.50
CA ALA A 12 -24.54 10.73 -12.28
C ALA A 12 -23.33 9.83 -12.61
N GLU A 13 -23.44 8.97 -13.64
CA GLU A 13 -22.36 8.09 -14.10
C GLU A 13 -21.23 8.90 -14.76
N ILE A 14 -21.58 9.91 -15.55
CA ILE A 14 -20.63 10.85 -16.19
C ILE A 14 -19.89 11.67 -15.12
N LYS A 15 -20.64 12.27 -14.20
CA LYS A 15 -20.07 13.03 -13.08
C LYS A 15 -19.12 12.17 -12.24
N LYS A 16 -19.53 10.94 -11.90
CA LYS A 16 -18.69 9.99 -11.17
C LYS A 16 -17.39 9.69 -11.92
N ALA A 17 -17.46 9.42 -13.22
CA ALA A 17 -16.28 9.15 -14.05
C ALA A 17 -15.29 10.33 -14.05
N LEU A 18 -15.78 11.56 -14.16
CA LEU A 18 -14.95 12.77 -14.09
C LEU A 18 -14.33 12.97 -12.71
N PHE A 19 -15.10 12.84 -11.62
CA PHE A 19 -14.60 13.08 -10.26
C PHE A 19 -13.70 11.95 -9.71
N GLU A 20 -13.71 10.79 -10.34
CA GLU A 20 -12.72 9.72 -10.08
C GLU A 20 -11.35 9.99 -10.74
N MET A 21 -11.23 10.97 -11.64
CA MET A 21 -9.96 11.33 -12.27
C MET A 21 -9.11 12.18 -11.34
N ASN A 22 -7.81 11.96 -11.40
CA ASN A 22 -6.88 12.83 -10.68
C ASN A 22 -6.89 14.24 -11.33
N PRO A 23 -7.15 15.30 -10.55
CA PRO A 23 -7.31 16.67 -11.06
C PRO A 23 -6.06 17.24 -11.74
N THR A 24 -4.86 16.86 -11.28
CA THR A 24 -3.59 17.48 -11.68
C THR A 24 -2.81 16.71 -12.75
N LYS A 25 -3.41 15.67 -13.36
CA LYS A 25 -2.78 14.97 -14.49
C LYS A 25 -2.74 15.83 -15.74
N ALA A 26 -1.73 15.56 -16.59
CA ALA A 26 -1.54 16.27 -17.86
C ALA A 26 -2.80 16.21 -18.74
N PRO A 27 -3.17 17.34 -19.39
CA PRO A 27 -4.30 17.44 -20.30
C PRO A 27 -4.01 16.73 -21.63
N GLY A 28 -5.03 16.62 -22.47
CA GLY A 28 -4.92 16.25 -23.88
C GLY A 28 -4.58 17.44 -24.78
N PRO A 29 -4.78 17.28 -26.12
CA PRO A 29 -4.57 18.34 -27.10
C PRO A 29 -5.36 19.63 -26.83
N ASP A 30 -6.52 19.53 -26.18
CA ASP A 30 -7.40 20.66 -25.81
C ASP A 30 -6.83 21.52 -24.67
N GLY A 31 -5.76 21.09 -24.02
CA GLY A 31 -5.15 21.80 -22.89
C GLY A 31 -5.96 21.78 -21.59
N MET A 32 -7.16 21.17 -21.58
CA MET A 32 -8.08 21.17 -20.45
C MET A 32 -7.80 20.00 -19.48
N THR A 33 -7.55 20.33 -18.21
CA THR A 33 -7.33 19.31 -17.15
C THR A 33 -8.66 18.84 -16.56
N ALA A 34 -8.64 17.69 -15.89
CA ALA A 34 -9.80 17.22 -15.12
C ALA A 34 -10.20 18.22 -14.02
N LEU A 35 -9.22 18.94 -13.43
CA LEU A 35 -9.47 19.99 -12.44
C LEU A 35 -10.38 21.10 -12.96
N PHE A 36 -10.19 21.52 -14.22
CA PHE A 36 -11.05 22.53 -14.84
C PHE A 36 -12.51 22.08 -14.82
N TYR A 37 -12.81 20.92 -15.39
CA TYR A 37 -14.18 20.38 -15.43
C TYR A 37 -14.76 20.05 -14.05
N GLN A 38 -13.94 19.64 -13.10
CA GLN A 38 -14.37 19.39 -11.71
C GLN A 38 -14.76 20.69 -11.00
N LYS A 39 -13.95 21.76 -11.11
CA LYS A 39 -14.22 23.05 -10.48
C LYS A 39 -15.40 23.77 -11.15
N PHE A 40 -15.45 23.76 -12.46
CA PHE A 40 -16.46 24.45 -13.25
C PHE A 40 -17.58 23.53 -13.72
N TRP A 41 -17.84 22.45 -12.98
CA TRP A 41 -18.91 21.50 -13.31
C TRP A 41 -20.27 22.14 -13.50
N HIS A 42 -20.61 23.14 -12.69
CA HIS A 42 -21.88 23.85 -12.73
C HIS A 42 -22.08 24.62 -14.06
N ILE A 43 -21.01 24.99 -14.75
CA ILE A 43 -21.03 25.67 -16.05
C ILE A 43 -20.97 24.64 -17.18
N ALA A 44 -19.95 23.79 -17.20
CA ALA A 44 -19.64 22.90 -18.32
C ALA A 44 -20.53 21.63 -18.39
N ARG A 45 -21.37 21.36 -17.39
CA ARG A 45 -22.09 20.08 -17.28
C ARG A 45 -23.01 19.79 -18.44
N LEU A 46 -23.77 20.78 -18.92
CA LEU A 46 -24.79 20.57 -19.94
C LEU A 46 -24.16 20.13 -21.28
N ASP A 47 -23.15 20.84 -21.74
CA ASP A 47 -22.46 20.55 -22.99
C ASP A 47 -21.70 19.22 -22.91
N LEU A 48 -21.00 19.01 -21.79
CA LEU A 48 -20.21 17.78 -21.57
C LEU A 48 -21.13 16.55 -21.49
N VAL A 49 -22.26 16.65 -20.79
CA VAL A 49 -23.23 15.55 -20.66
C VAL A 49 -23.92 15.27 -21.98
N SER A 50 -24.29 16.32 -22.73
CA SER A 50 -24.89 16.20 -24.05
C SER A 50 -23.93 15.49 -25.02
N THR A 51 -22.69 15.93 -25.12
CA THR A 51 -21.65 15.34 -25.98
C THR A 51 -21.44 13.87 -25.68
N ILE A 52 -21.32 13.51 -24.40
CA ILE A 52 -21.10 12.12 -23.99
C ILE A 52 -22.32 11.26 -24.25
N LYS A 53 -23.52 11.73 -23.94
CA LYS A 53 -24.76 10.99 -24.24
C LYS A 53 -24.95 10.78 -25.74
N SER A 54 -24.62 11.76 -26.59
CA SER A 54 -24.63 11.63 -28.03
C SER A 54 -23.78 10.45 -28.50
N PHE A 55 -22.55 10.30 -28.00
CA PHE A 55 -21.71 9.12 -28.31
C PHE A 55 -22.41 7.80 -27.96
N PHE A 56 -22.98 7.67 -26.76
CA PHE A 56 -23.61 6.42 -26.33
C PHE A 56 -24.94 6.12 -27.08
N SER A 57 -25.59 7.12 -27.62
CA SER A 57 -26.83 6.95 -28.45
C SER A 57 -26.49 6.62 -29.88
N THR A 58 -25.58 7.36 -30.51
CA THR A 58 -25.27 7.26 -31.96
C THR A 58 -24.14 6.29 -32.26
N GLY A 59 -23.25 6.03 -31.31
CA GLY A 59 -21.98 5.29 -31.52
C GLY A 59 -20.89 6.09 -32.24
N VAL A 60 -21.14 7.37 -32.57
CA VAL A 60 -20.23 8.24 -33.31
C VAL A 60 -19.43 9.09 -32.34
N LEU A 61 -18.08 9.10 -32.49
CA LEU A 61 -17.17 9.89 -31.68
C LEU A 61 -16.60 11.04 -32.54
N ASP A 62 -16.68 12.26 -32.03
CA ASP A 62 -16.03 13.42 -32.67
C ASP A 62 -14.53 13.17 -32.78
N PRO A 63 -13.95 13.24 -34.02
CA PRO A 63 -12.51 13.05 -34.21
C PRO A 63 -11.63 13.98 -33.38
N LYS A 64 -12.05 15.23 -33.14
CA LYS A 64 -11.33 16.18 -32.31
C LYS A 64 -11.25 15.73 -30.85
N LEU A 65 -12.32 15.10 -30.36
CA LEU A 65 -12.36 14.58 -29.00
C LEU A 65 -11.38 13.38 -28.82
N ASN A 66 -11.20 12.57 -29.89
CA ASN A 66 -10.32 11.39 -29.86
C ASN A 66 -8.87 11.67 -30.26
N GLN A 67 -8.54 12.90 -30.64
CA GLN A 67 -7.17 13.31 -30.89
C GLN A 67 -6.32 13.17 -29.62
N THR A 68 -5.09 12.69 -29.75
CA THR A 68 -4.26 12.30 -28.60
C THR A 68 -2.81 12.71 -28.83
N ASN A 69 -2.19 13.38 -27.87
CA ASN A 69 -0.75 13.65 -27.88
C ASN A 69 0.03 12.50 -27.25
N ILE A 70 1.12 12.09 -27.90
CA ILE A 70 2.07 11.11 -27.35
C ILE A 70 3.25 11.86 -26.71
N CYS A 71 3.46 11.65 -25.42
CA CYS A 71 4.63 12.12 -24.69
C CYS A 71 5.63 10.97 -24.53
N LEU A 72 6.88 11.20 -24.92
CA LEU A 72 7.97 10.22 -24.84
C LEU A 72 8.70 10.33 -23.51
N ILE A 73 8.50 9.34 -22.62
CA ILE A 73 9.15 9.29 -21.31
C ILE A 73 10.43 8.43 -21.41
N PRO A 74 11.61 8.94 -21.05
CA PRO A 74 12.84 8.18 -21.09
C PRO A 74 12.82 7.02 -20.08
N LYS A 75 13.13 5.79 -20.53
CA LYS A 75 13.30 4.59 -19.69
C LYS A 75 14.68 4.52 -19.05
N ILE A 76 15.69 5.15 -19.68
CA ILE A 76 17.08 5.21 -19.24
C ILE A 76 17.56 6.65 -19.20
N GLY A 77 18.64 6.93 -18.50
CA GLY A 77 19.08 8.30 -18.21
C GLY A 77 19.44 9.15 -19.45
N ARG A 78 19.89 8.54 -20.56
CA ARG A 78 20.22 9.21 -21.83
C ARG A 78 19.86 8.28 -23.01
N PRO A 79 18.58 8.18 -23.39
CA PRO A 79 18.16 7.34 -24.51
C PRO A 79 18.66 7.94 -25.84
N ARG A 80 19.29 7.12 -26.67
CA ARG A 80 19.73 7.49 -28.03
C ARG A 80 18.79 6.95 -29.11
N GLU A 81 18.01 5.92 -28.78
CA GLU A 81 17.08 5.25 -29.70
C GLU A 81 15.64 5.33 -29.19
N MET A 82 14.67 5.24 -30.10
CA MET A 82 13.24 5.25 -29.78
C MET A 82 12.82 4.12 -28.83
N THR A 83 13.53 2.99 -28.86
CA THR A 83 13.33 1.86 -27.94
C THR A 83 13.60 2.23 -26.46
N GLY A 84 14.43 3.24 -26.23
CA GLY A 84 14.73 3.80 -24.91
C GLY A 84 13.65 4.71 -24.34
N PHE A 85 12.55 4.97 -25.07
CA PHE A 85 11.43 5.77 -24.61
C PHE A 85 10.18 4.92 -24.39
N MET A 86 9.30 5.39 -23.51
CA MET A 86 7.96 4.87 -23.28
C MET A 86 6.93 5.90 -23.77
N PRO A 87 6.11 5.58 -24.78
CA PRO A 87 5.06 6.47 -25.26
C PRO A 87 3.91 6.49 -24.21
N ILE A 88 3.51 7.68 -23.80
CA ILE A 88 2.34 7.90 -22.93
C ILE A 88 1.33 8.73 -23.69
N SER A 89 0.10 8.25 -23.79
CA SER A 89 -1.01 8.91 -24.47
C SER A 89 -1.69 9.93 -23.59
N LEU A 90 -1.69 11.18 -24.01
CA LEU A 90 -2.36 12.30 -23.37
C LEU A 90 -3.67 12.58 -24.13
N CYS A 91 -4.77 11.97 -23.67
CA CYS A 91 -6.10 12.10 -24.26
C CYS A 91 -6.86 13.28 -23.66
N ASN A 92 -7.82 13.84 -24.40
CA ASN A 92 -8.76 14.85 -23.91
C ASN A 92 -9.63 14.31 -22.78
N VAL A 93 -10.03 15.20 -21.86
CA VAL A 93 -10.85 14.80 -20.69
C VAL A 93 -12.23 14.28 -21.11
N GLY A 94 -12.86 14.89 -22.12
CA GLY A 94 -14.13 14.41 -22.66
C GLY A 94 -14.05 12.95 -23.12
N TYR A 95 -13.03 12.59 -23.90
CA TYR A 95 -12.77 11.20 -24.27
C TYR A 95 -12.51 10.31 -23.04
N LYS A 96 -11.66 10.77 -22.12
CA LYS A 96 -11.36 10.00 -20.90
C LYS A 96 -12.60 9.70 -20.07
N ILE A 97 -13.65 10.56 -20.10
CA ILE A 97 -14.92 10.29 -19.41
C ILE A 97 -15.64 9.12 -20.08
N ILE A 98 -15.74 9.11 -21.43
CA ILE A 98 -16.34 7.99 -22.18
C ILE A 98 -15.63 6.70 -21.85
N SER A 99 -14.31 6.66 -22.02
CA SER A 99 -13.45 5.52 -21.70
C SER A 99 -13.59 5.07 -20.24
N LYS A 100 -13.72 6.01 -19.30
CA LYS A 100 -13.89 5.71 -17.87
C LYS A 100 -15.26 5.13 -17.54
N VAL A 101 -16.33 5.60 -18.20
CA VAL A 101 -17.69 5.03 -18.08
C VAL A 101 -17.67 3.59 -18.57
N LEU A 102 -17.12 3.32 -19.76
CA LEU A 102 -16.94 1.97 -20.30
C LEU A 102 -16.13 1.09 -19.35
N SER A 103 -15.02 1.60 -18.86
CA SER A 103 -14.15 0.88 -17.89
C SER A 103 -14.86 0.54 -16.60
N ASN A 104 -15.65 1.47 -16.05
CA ASN A 104 -16.39 1.26 -14.80
C ASN A 104 -17.48 0.18 -14.96
N ARG A 105 -18.16 0.15 -16.13
CA ARG A 105 -19.14 -0.90 -16.46
C ARG A 105 -18.45 -2.26 -16.62
N LEU A 106 -17.37 -2.31 -17.39
CA LEU A 106 -16.60 -3.52 -17.66
C LEU A 106 -16.03 -4.12 -16.37
N ARG A 107 -15.52 -3.29 -15.47
CA ARG A 107 -14.93 -3.69 -14.17
C ARG A 107 -15.86 -4.58 -13.33
N MET A 108 -17.18 -4.40 -13.43
CA MET A 108 -18.15 -5.19 -12.66
C MET A 108 -18.25 -6.63 -13.13
N ILE A 109 -17.99 -6.89 -14.42
CA ILE A 109 -18.16 -8.21 -15.02
C ILE A 109 -16.82 -8.97 -15.17
N LEU A 110 -15.69 -8.27 -15.21
CA LEU A 110 -14.36 -8.88 -15.36
C LEU A 110 -14.10 -10.08 -14.42
N PRO A 111 -14.46 -10.04 -13.12
CA PRO A 111 -14.24 -11.19 -12.24
C PRO A 111 -14.93 -12.48 -12.68
N LYS A 112 -15.94 -12.38 -13.56
CA LYS A 112 -16.72 -13.52 -14.07
C LYS A 112 -16.18 -14.06 -15.40
N ILE A 113 -15.52 -13.22 -16.19
CA ILE A 113 -15.07 -13.56 -17.55
C ILE A 113 -13.55 -13.76 -17.64
N ILE A 114 -12.80 -13.15 -16.73
CA ILE A 114 -11.34 -13.30 -16.71
C ILE A 114 -10.91 -14.46 -15.81
N SER A 115 -10.14 -15.37 -16.37
CA SER A 115 -9.59 -16.55 -15.70
C SER A 115 -8.83 -16.19 -14.43
N GLU A 116 -8.92 -17.03 -13.39
CA GLU A 116 -8.32 -16.78 -12.08
C GLU A 116 -6.78 -16.68 -12.08
N THR A 117 -6.13 -17.18 -13.12
CA THR A 117 -4.68 -17.11 -13.35
C THR A 117 -4.19 -15.76 -13.86
N GLN A 118 -5.08 -14.88 -14.38
CA GLN A 118 -4.79 -13.48 -14.68
C GLN A 118 -5.19 -12.61 -13.48
N SER A 119 -4.22 -11.95 -12.85
CA SER A 119 -4.48 -11.16 -11.64
C SER A 119 -4.48 -9.65 -11.86
N ALA A 120 -3.98 -9.17 -12.98
CA ALA A 120 -3.91 -7.74 -13.26
C ALA A 120 -5.31 -7.14 -13.51
N PHE A 121 -5.54 -5.95 -12.95
CA PHE A 121 -6.72 -5.10 -13.18
C PHE A 121 -8.09 -5.73 -12.82
N VAL A 122 -8.13 -6.92 -12.26
CA VAL A 122 -9.36 -7.60 -11.82
C VAL A 122 -9.62 -7.33 -10.34
N ALA A 123 -10.86 -6.95 -10.02
CA ALA A 123 -11.23 -6.62 -8.63
C ALA A 123 -10.96 -7.81 -7.67
N ARG A 124 -10.41 -7.51 -6.48
CA ARG A 124 -10.05 -8.47 -5.41
C ARG A 124 -8.86 -9.39 -5.70
N ARG A 125 -8.27 -9.36 -6.91
CA ARG A 125 -7.01 -10.05 -7.21
C ARG A 125 -5.85 -9.10 -6.95
N LEU A 126 -4.73 -9.62 -6.45
CA LEU A 126 -3.57 -8.81 -6.10
C LEU A 126 -2.31 -9.36 -6.78
N ILE A 127 -1.41 -8.47 -7.15
CA ILE A 127 -0.07 -8.83 -7.64
C ILE A 127 0.67 -9.77 -6.66
N THR A 128 0.43 -9.60 -5.34
CA THR A 128 1.01 -10.47 -4.31
C THR A 128 0.55 -11.91 -4.39
N ASP A 129 -0.62 -12.18 -4.98
CA ASP A 129 -1.13 -13.54 -5.15
C ASP A 129 -0.27 -14.31 -6.17
N ASN A 130 0.02 -13.69 -7.32
CA ASN A 130 0.92 -14.24 -8.32
C ASN A 130 2.32 -14.48 -7.77
N ILE A 131 2.86 -13.50 -7.01
CA ILE A 131 4.18 -13.63 -6.39
C ILE A 131 4.23 -14.81 -5.44
N LEU A 132 3.25 -14.93 -4.54
CA LEU A 132 3.23 -16.00 -3.55
C LEU A 132 3.07 -17.39 -4.21
N ILE A 133 2.20 -17.52 -5.23
CA ILE A 133 2.04 -18.77 -5.98
C ILE A 133 3.32 -19.08 -6.76
N ALA A 134 3.91 -18.11 -7.46
CA ALA A 134 5.16 -18.30 -8.19
C ALA A 134 6.29 -18.73 -7.26
N GLN A 135 6.43 -18.09 -6.09
CA GLN A 135 7.43 -18.46 -5.08
C GLN A 135 7.25 -19.87 -4.54
N GLU A 136 6.01 -20.34 -4.38
CA GLU A 136 5.75 -21.73 -4.01
C GLU A 136 6.19 -22.71 -5.10
N ASN A 137 5.91 -22.38 -6.37
CA ASN A 137 6.31 -23.21 -7.51
C ASN A 137 7.84 -23.22 -7.70
N PHE A 138 8.51 -22.06 -7.62
CA PHE A 138 9.97 -21.97 -7.67
C PHE A 138 10.62 -22.71 -6.50
N HIS A 139 10.03 -22.64 -5.31
CA HIS A 139 10.49 -23.41 -4.17
C HIS A 139 10.33 -24.92 -4.40
N ALA A 140 9.23 -25.35 -5.01
CA ALA A 140 8.99 -26.75 -5.35
C ALA A 140 9.95 -27.29 -6.41
N LEU A 141 10.30 -26.52 -7.44
CA LEU A 141 11.31 -26.88 -8.45
C LEU A 141 12.67 -27.19 -7.82
N ARG A 142 12.92 -26.70 -6.60
CA ARG A 142 14.18 -26.92 -5.88
C ARG A 142 14.09 -27.98 -4.79
N THR A 143 12.93 -28.15 -4.15
CA THR A 143 12.80 -28.95 -2.92
C THR A 143 11.90 -30.17 -3.05
N ASN A 144 10.90 -30.15 -3.93
CA ASN A 144 9.98 -31.27 -4.12
C ASN A 144 10.60 -32.27 -5.11
N ASP A 145 10.72 -33.54 -4.72
CA ASP A 145 11.45 -34.55 -5.49
C ASP A 145 10.87 -34.76 -6.89
N SER A 146 9.56 -34.77 -7.06
CA SER A 146 8.89 -34.86 -8.36
C SER A 146 9.13 -33.60 -9.20
N CYS A 147 8.96 -32.42 -8.61
CA CYS A 147 9.08 -31.17 -9.36
C CYS A 147 10.50 -30.92 -9.85
N ARG A 148 11.51 -31.20 -9.00
CA ARG A 148 12.92 -30.97 -9.37
C ARG A 148 13.48 -31.91 -10.42
N LYS A 149 12.84 -33.07 -10.63
CA LYS A 149 13.22 -34.03 -11.66
C LYS A 149 12.50 -33.82 -12.99
N ASN A 150 11.28 -33.28 -12.95
CA ASN A 150 10.37 -33.38 -14.10
C ASN A 150 9.79 -32.03 -14.56
N PHE A 151 9.95 -30.92 -13.85
CA PHE A 151 9.25 -29.67 -14.19
C PHE A 151 10.18 -28.49 -14.42
N MET A 152 9.66 -27.52 -15.15
CA MET A 152 10.31 -26.23 -15.41
C MET A 152 9.31 -25.09 -15.31
N ALA A 153 9.83 -23.86 -15.22
CA ALA A 153 9.08 -22.62 -15.32
C ALA A 153 9.65 -21.78 -16.48
N ILE A 154 8.78 -21.28 -17.34
CA ILE A 154 9.14 -20.43 -18.49
C ILE A 154 8.55 -19.05 -18.21
N LYS A 155 9.42 -18.05 -18.08
CA LYS A 155 9.04 -16.65 -17.97
C LYS A 155 9.16 -15.99 -19.33
N THR A 156 8.08 -15.39 -19.82
CA THR A 156 8.10 -14.65 -21.08
C THR A 156 7.76 -13.17 -20.87
N ASP A 157 8.47 -12.32 -21.60
CA ASP A 157 8.24 -10.88 -21.72
C ASP A 157 7.63 -10.59 -23.09
N MET A 158 6.55 -9.80 -23.15
CA MET A 158 5.93 -9.42 -24.42
C MET A 158 6.49 -8.09 -24.92
N SER A 159 6.92 -8.07 -26.18
CA SER A 159 7.51 -6.87 -26.80
C SER A 159 6.43 -5.87 -27.19
N LYS A 160 6.43 -4.67 -26.59
CA LYS A 160 5.49 -3.58 -26.90
C LYS A 160 4.02 -4.05 -26.85
N ALA A 161 3.64 -4.73 -25.76
CA ALA A 161 2.38 -5.46 -25.64
C ALA A 161 1.12 -4.63 -25.99
N PHE A 162 1.04 -3.40 -25.51
CA PHE A 162 -0.10 -2.51 -25.80
C PHE A 162 -0.14 -2.02 -27.24
N ASP A 163 1.03 -1.75 -27.84
CA ASP A 163 1.14 -1.17 -29.18
C ASP A 163 0.82 -2.18 -30.30
N ARG A 164 0.81 -3.49 -29.97
CA ARG A 164 0.71 -4.59 -30.94
C ARG A 164 -0.65 -5.27 -31.01
N VAL A 165 -1.61 -4.90 -30.15
CA VAL A 165 -2.94 -5.54 -30.14
C VAL A 165 -3.66 -5.32 -31.47
N GLU A 166 -3.94 -6.39 -32.21
CA GLU A 166 -4.71 -6.35 -33.46
C GLU A 166 -6.19 -6.10 -33.16
N TRP A 167 -6.78 -5.09 -33.82
CA TRP A 167 -8.17 -4.67 -33.59
C TRP A 167 -9.18 -5.70 -34.04
N SER A 168 -8.95 -6.34 -35.18
CA SER A 168 -9.80 -7.43 -35.72
C SER A 168 -9.86 -8.62 -34.77
N PHE A 169 -8.71 -8.97 -34.16
CA PHE A 169 -8.63 -10.01 -33.15
C PHE A 169 -9.43 -9.63 -31.90
N LEU A 170 -9.24 -8.42 -31.38
CA LEU A 170 -9.96 -7.95 -30.18
C LEU A 170 -11.49 -7.95 -30.43
N ARG A 171 -11.96 -7.42 -31.58
CA ARG A 171 -13.38 -7.43 -31.99
C ARG A 171 -13.93 -8.86 -32.00
N THR A 172 -13.28 -9.75 -32.70
CA THR A 172 -13.69 -11.15 -32.84
C THR A 172 -13.73 -11.85 -31.49
N LEU A 173 -12.69 -11.66 -30.66
CA LEU A 173 -12.62 -12.25 -29.33
C LEU A 173 -13.74 -11.77 -28.41
N MET A 174 -14.05 -10.47 -28.40
CA MET A 174 -15.13 -9.93 -27.57
C MET A 174 -16.50 -10.49 -27.99
N LEU A 175 -16.77 -10.60 -29.30
CA LEU A 175 -17.99 -11.24 -29.81
C LEU A 175 -18.07 -12.70 -29.38
N LYS A 176 -16.96 -13.46 -29.47
CA LYS A 176 -16.88 -14.87 -29.04
C LYS A 176 -17.04 -15.04 -27.52
N LEU A 177 -16.64 -14.06 -26.74
CA LEU A 177 -16.90 -14.03 -25.29
C LEU A 177 -18.34 -13.66 -24.93
N GLY A 178 -19.19 -13.36 -25.92
CA GLY A 178 -20.63 -13.10 -25.77
C GLY A 178 -20.98 -11.64 -25.44
N PHE A 179 -20.09 -10.69 -25.69
CA PHE A 179 -20.43 -9.28 -25.65
C PHE A 179 -21.37 -8.92 -26.80
N SER A 180 -22.36 -8.02 -26.55
CA SER A 180 -23.26 -7.54 -27.62
C SER A 180 -22.47 -6.71 -28.63
N SER A 181 -22.94 -6.73 -29.92
CA SER A 181 -22.35 -5.95 -31.00
C SER A 181 -22.31 -4.46 -30.64
N LYS A 182 -23.40 -3.89 -30.13
CA LYS A 182 -23.48 -2.49 -29.68
C LYS A 182 -22.36 -2.12 -28.69
N TRP A 183 -22.08 -3.00 -27.73
CA TRP A 183 -20.99 -2.78 -26.76
C TRP A 183 -19.62 -2.82 -27.42
N VAL A 184 -19.41 -3.80 -28.29
CA VAL A 184 -18.15 -3.96 -29.04
C VAL A 184 -17.92 -2.76 -29.94
N ASP A 185 -18.94 -2.29 -30.64
CA ASP A 185 -18.85 -1.14 -31.56
C ASP A 185 -18.46 0.15 -30.80
N TRP A 186 -19.01 0.42 -29.62
CA TRP A 186 -18.57 1.55 -28.79
C TRP A 186 -17.07 1.47 -28.45
N ILE A 187 -16.58 0.28 -28.09
CA ILE A 187 -15.18 0.08 -27.77
C ILE A 187 -14.31 0.25 -29.01
N MET A 188 -14.71 -0.35 -30.13
CA MET A 188 -13.97 -0.25 -31.38
C MET A 188 -13.91 1.19 -31.89
N THR A 189 -15.01 1.94 -31.84
CA THR A 189 -15.01 3.37 -32.14
C THR A 189 -14.00 4.13 -31.31
N CYS A 190 -13.89 3.83 -30.00
CA CYS A 190 -12.91 4.48 -29.13
C CYS A 190 -11.44 4.23 -29.57
N ILE A 191 -11.11 3.05 -30.07
CA ILE A 191 -9.73 2.67 -30.42
C ILE A 191 -9.38 2.87 -31.90
N GLU A 192 -10.32 2.69 -32.82
CA GLU A 192 -10.08 2.76 -34.28
C GLU A 192 -10.06 4.20 -34.83
N THR A 193 -10.80 5.14 -34.20
CA THR A 193 -10.90 6.53 -34.69
C THR A 193 -9.85 7.47 -34.09
N VAL A 194 -8.85 6.93 -33.38
CA VAL A 194 -7.79 7.74 -32.77
C VAL A 194 -6.82 8.31 -33.79
N SER A 195 -6.40 9.56 -33.59
CA SER A 195 -5.27 10.19 -34.26
C SER A 195 -4.23 10.64 -33.24
N TYR A 196 -2.95 10.45 -33.59
CA TYR A 196 -1.83 10.79 -32.70
C TYR A 196 -1.00 11.94 -33.26
N GLN A 197 -0.53 12.80 -32.34
CA GLN A 197 0.58 13.72 -32.57
C GLN A 197 1.67 13.48 -31.53
N VAL A 198 2.94 13.60 -31.89
CA VAL A 198 4.06 13.40 -30.96
C VAL A 198 4.51 14.74 -30.40
N LEU A 199 4.63 14.85 -29.07
CA LEU A 199 5.16 16.03 -28.42
C LEU A 199 6.68 16.04 -28.53
N ILE A 200 7.23 17.00 -29.29
CA ILE A 200 8.66 17.27 -29.40
C ILE A 200 8.91 18.65 -28.81
N ASN A 201 9.68 18.71 -27.72
CA ASN A 201 9.92 19.95 -26.94
C ASN A 201 8.64 20.69 -26.55
N GLY A 202 7.58 19.95 -26.25
CA GLY A 202 6.28 20.50 -25.83
C GLY A 202 5.33 20.85 -26.98
N GLU A 203 5.78 20.83 -28.24
CA GLU A 203 4.95 21.10 -29.41
C GLU A 203 4.44 19.81 -30.08
N PRO A 204 3.14 19.71 -30.44
CA PRO A 204 2.61 18.58 -31.18
C PRO A 204 3.11 18.60 -32.63
N LYS A 205 3.70 17.52 -33.10
CA LYS A 205 4.23 17.36 -34.46
C LYS A 205 3.72 16.08 -35.11
N GLY A 206 3.52 16.15 -36.41
CA GLY A 206 3.06 15.04 -37.24
C GLY A 206 1.60 14.68 -37.04
N SER A 207 1.11 13.75 -37.83
CA SER A 207 -0.20 13.10 -37.68
C SER A 207 -0.05 11.62 -38.00
N ILE A 208 -0.45 10.76 -37.06
CA ILE A 208 -0.33 9.31 -37.15
C ILE A 208 -1.72 8.71 -36.95
N SER A 209 -2.20 7.98 -37.94
CA SER A 209 -3.39 7.14 -37.84
C SER A 209 -2.94 5.68 -37.66
N PRO A 210 -3.10 5.09 -36.49
CA PRO A 210 -2.66 3.71 -36.24
C PRO A 210 -3.63 2.72 -36.91
N SER A 211 -3.13 1.52 -37.22
CA SER A 211 -3.92 0.39 -37.71
C SER A 211 -4.10 -0.71 -36.65
N ARG A 212 -3.43 -0.59 -35.51
CA ARG A 212 -3.46 -1.53 -34.36
C ARG A 212 -3.00 -0.85 -33.09
N GLY A 213 -3.08 -1.55 -31.98
CA GLY A 213 -2.63 -1.10 -30.67
C GLY A 213 -3.72 -0.42 -29.86
N ILE A 214 -3.44 -0.31 -28.55
CA ILE A 214 -4.30 0.35 -27.56
C ILE A 214 -3.46 1.35 -26.76
N ARG A 215 -4.07 2.44 -26.36
CA ARG A 215 -3.37 3.59 -25.76
C ARG A 215 -2.78 3.30 -24.38
N GLN A 216 -1.52 3.62 -24.16
CA GLN A 216 -0.90 3.61 -22.83
C GLN A 216 -1.30 4.89 -22.07
N GLY A 217 -2.14 4.73 -21.04
CA GLY A 217 -2.67 5.86 -20.24
C GLY A 217 -4.18 6.07 -20.37
N ASP A 218 -4.84 5.37 -21.29
CA ASP A 218 -6.30 5.31 -21.38
C ASP A 218 -6.89 4.41 -20.28
N PRO A 219 -7.95 4.82 -19.55
CA PRO A 219 -8.61 4.00 -18.55
C PRO A 219 -9.13 2.64 -19.04
N LEU A 220 -9.50 2.52 -20.32
CA LEU A 220 -10.08 1.30 -20.91
C LEU A 220 -9.01 0.28 -21.33
N SER A 221 -7.86 0.74 -21.83
CA SER A 221 -6.82 -0.10 -22.43
C SER A 221 -6.35 -1.27 -21.54
N PRO A 222 -6.12 -1.12 -20.22
CA PRO A 222 -5.71 -2.24 -19.38
C PRO A 222 -6.71 -3.39 -19.37
N TYR A 223 -8.01 -3.08 -19.43
CA TYR A 223 -9.07 -4.09 -19.44
C TYR A 223 -9.15 -4.81 -20.76
N LEU A 224 -8.99 -4.08 -21.88
CA LEU A 224 -8.95 -4.68 -23.22
C LEU A 224 -7.76 -5.61 -23.35
N PHE A 225 -6.61 -5.23 -22.83
CA PHE A 225 -5.42 -6.07 -22.85
C PHE A 225 -5.63 -7.40 -22.12
N ILE A 226 -6.18 -7.38 -20.89
CA ILE A 226 -6.43 -8.64 -20.17
C ILE A 226 -7.52 -9.50 -20.82
N ILE A 227 -8.47 -8.90 -21.52
CA ILE A 227 -9.43 -9.64 -22.37
C ILE A 227 -8.67 -10.36 -23.50
N CYS A 228 -7.73 -9.71 -24.19
CA CYS A 228 -6.91 -10.35 -25.21
C CYS A 228 -6.14 -11.56 -24.65
N THR A 229 -5.64 -11.49 -23.41
CA THR A 229 -4.91 -12.62 -22.79
C THR A 229 -5.78 -13.85 -22.52
N GLU A 230 -7.11 -13.71 -22.45
CA GLU A 230 -8.02 -14.87 -22.26
C GLU A 230 -7.95 -15.87 -23.40
N ALA A 231 -7.66 -15.44 -24.65
CA ALA A 231 -7.45 -16.37 -25.75
C ALA A 231 -6.19 -17.26 -25.53
N LEU A 232 -5.09 -16.69 -25.05
CA LEU A 232 -3.90 -17.45 -24.68
C LEU A 232 -4.23 -18.45 -23.55
N ILE A 233 -4.91 -17.97 -22.51
CA ILE A 233 -5.31 -18.80 -21.37
C ILE A 233 -6.23 -19.95 -21.81
N ALA A 234 -7.19 -19.68 -22.70
CA ALA A 234 -8.08 -20.69 -23.24
C ALA A 234 -7.33 -21.79 -23.99
N ARG A 235 -6.35 -21.44 -24.82
CA ARG A 235 -5.51 -22.38 -25.56
C ARG A 235 -4.65 -23.24 -24.62
N ILE A 236 -4.06 -22.63 -23.58
CA ILE A 236 -3.28 -23.39 -22.59
C ILE A 236 -4.20 -24.38 -21.82
N LYS A 237 -5.37 -23.94 -21.38
CA LYS A 237 -6.35 -24.81 -20.71
C LYS A 237 -6.82 -25.94 -21.62
N GLN A 238 -7.00 -25.67 -22.90
CA GLN A 238 -7.35 -26.69 -23.88
C GLN A 238 -6.22 -27.74 -24.02
N ALA A 239 -4.96 -27.30 -24.12
CA ALA A 239 -3.82 -28.21 -24.17
C ALA A 239 -3.66 -29.03 -22.88
N GLU A 240 -3.97 -28.43 -21.73
CA GLU A 240 -3.99 -29.09 -20.44
C GLU A 240 -5.11 -30.15 -20.35
N TRP A 241 -6.30 -29.83 -20.85
CA TRP A 241 -7.44 -30.77 -20.94
C TRP A 241 -7.14 -31.98 -21.80
N PHE A 242 -6.46 -31.80 -22.94
CA PHE A 242 -6.03 -32.88 -23.81
C PHE A 242 -4.75 -33.60 -23.36
N GLY A 243 -4.21 -33.26 -22.19
CA GLY A 243 -3.01 -33.87 -21.63
C GLY A 243 -1.70 -33.51 -22.35
N LYS A 244 -1.73 -32.56 -23.29
CA LYS A 244 -0.54 -32.11 -24.03
C LYS A 244 0.39 -31.29 -23.16
N ILE A 245 -0.12 -30.60 -22.14
CA ILE A 245 0.62 -29.85 -21.15
C ILE A 245 0.18 -30.33 -19.77
N GLN A 246 1.11 -30.47 -18.86
CA GLN A 246 0.85 -30.79 -17.46
C GLN A 246 1.33 -29.67 -16.55
N GLY A 247 0.39 -28.96 -15.89
CA GLY A 247 0.68 -27.95 -14.88
C GLY A 247 1.41 -28.52 -13.67
N LEU A 248 2.16 -27.69 -12.96
CA LEU A 248 2.92 -28.09 -11.78
C LEU A 248 1.99 -28.24 -10.58
N HIS A 249 2.06 -29.41 -9.92
CA HIS A 249 1.36 -29.70 -8.69
C HIS A 249 2.29 -29.60 -7.48
N LEU A 250 1.97 -28.71 -6.54
CA LEU A 250 2.74 -28.61 -5.28
C LEU A 250 2.53 -29.83 -4.38
N SER A 251 1.37 -30.45 -4.47
CA SER A 251 1.00 -31.72 -3.80
C SER A 251 -0.17 -32.36 -4.56
N ARG A 252 -0.49 -33.62 -4.25
CA ARG A 252 -1.64 -34.32 -4.85
C ARG A 252 -2.99 -33.62 -4.61
N ALA A 253 -3.08 -32.81 -3.54
CA ALA A 253 -4.29 -32.08 -3.17
C ALA A 253 -4.32 -30.62 -3.66
N SER A 254 -3.22 -30.11 -4.22
CA SER A 254 -3.17 -28.76 -4.80
C SER A 254 -3.73 -28.77 -6.22
N PRO A 255 -4.43 -27.73 -6.66
CA PRO A 255 -4.73 -27.56 -8.08
C PRO A 255 -3.43 -27.47 -8.89
N PRO A 256 -3.42 -27.94 -10.15
CA PRO A 256 -2.32 -27.71 -11.05
C PRO A 256 -2.18 -26.21 -11.35
N VAL A 257 -0.95 -25.75 -11.51
CA VAL A 257 -0.65 -24.41 -11.97
C VAL A 257 0.15 -24.55 -13.26
N SER A 258 -0.48 -24.31 -14.40
CA SER A 258 0.14 -24.33 -15.71
C SER A 258 0.63 -22.95 -16.13
N HIS A 259 -0.01 -21.88 -15.65
CA HIS A 259 0.35 -20.51 -16.00
C HIS A 259 -0.11 -19.50 -14.94
N LEU A 260 0.58 -18.37 -14.87
CA LEU A 260 0.22 -17.19 -14.11
C LEU A 260 0.48 -15.95 -14.99
N LEU A 261 -0.51 -15.07 -15.13
CA LEU A 261 -0.39 -13.85 -15.88
C LEU A 261 -0.63 -12.62 -14.99
N PHE A 262 0.13 -11.57 -15.24
CA PHE A 262 -0.08 -10.26 -14.67
C PHE A 262 0.14 -9.21 -15.75
N ALA A 263 -0.93 -8.83 -16.45
CA ALA A 263 -0.89 -8.09 -17.71
C ALA A 263 0.00 -8.80 -18.75
N ASP A 264 1.09 -8.18 -19.15
CA ASP A 264 2.07 -8.68 -20.12
C ASP A 264 3.10 -9.65 -19.53
N ASP A 265 3.34 -9.61 -18.21
CA ASP A 265 4.20 -10.58 -17.54
C ASP A 265 3.52 -11.96 -17.49
N SER A 266 4.10 -12.94 -18.18
CA SER A 266 3.57 -14.30 -18.27
C SER A 266 4.58 -15.33 -17.75
N LEU A 267 4.07 -16.26 -16.95
CA LEU A 267 4.86 -17.34 -16.35
C LEU A 267 4.14 -18.67 -16.57
N PHE A 268 4.79 -19.61 -17.24
CA PHE A 268 4.24 -20.93 -17.54
C PHE A 268 4.97 -22.01 -16.75
N PHE A 269 4.25 -23.06 -16.36
CA PHE A 269 4.79 -24.22 -15.66
C PHE A 269 4.37 -25.48 -16.39
N CYS A 270 5.33 -26.32 -16.79
CA CYS A 270 5.08 -27.59 -17.45
C CYS A 270 6.18 -28.60 -17.13
N LYS A 271 6.01 -29.83 -17.60
CA LYS A 271 7.11 -30.79 -17.57
C LYS A 271 8.29 -30.31 -18.44
N ALA A 272 9.50 -30.63 -17.99
CA ALA A 272 10.73 -30.35 -18.69
C ALA A 272 11.03 -31.48 -19.70
N ASP A 273 10.25 -31.53 -20.77
CA ASP A 273 10.43 -32.42 -21.91
C ASP A 273 10.25 -31.66 -23.23
N CYS A 274 10.76 -32.24 -24.33
CA CYS A 274 10.73 -31.59 -25.63
C CYS A 274 9.31 -31.44 -26.19
N GLN A 275 8.41 -32.37 -25.92
CA GLN A 275 7.06 -32.36 -26.45
C GLN A 275 6.23 -31.22 -25.84
N GLN A 276 6.24 -31.07 -24.51
CA GLN A 276 5.51 -29.98 -23.85
C GLN A 276 6.14 -28.61 -24.14
N SER A 277 7.46 -28.55 -24.31
CA SER A 277 8.15 -27.32 -24.72
C SER A 277 7.69 -26.88 -26.12
N SER A 278 7.60 -27.83 -27.08
CA SER A 278 7.10 -27.57 -28.41
C SER A 278 5.64 -27.14 -28.44
N GLU A 279 4.79 -27.73 -27.62
CA GLU A 279 3.37 -27.35 -27.50
C GLU A 279 3.21 -25.94 -26.93
N ILE A 280 3.96 -25.58 -25.86
CA ILE A 280 3.88 -24.24 -25.28
C ILE A 280 4.34 -23.17 -26.27
N ILE A 281 5.49 -23.35 -26.94
CA ILE A 281 5.95 -22.35 -27.90
C ILE A 281 5.01 -22.24 -29.10
N SER A 282 4.44 -23.36 -29.57
CA SER A 282 3.42 -23.36 -30.61
C SER A 282 2.19 -22.57 -30.23
N ILE A 283 1.66 -22.75 -29.02
CA ILE A 283 0.50 -21.99 -28.52
C ILE A 283 0.82 -20.49 -28.47
N ILE A 284 2.01 -20.12 -27.99
CA ILE A 284 2.41 -18.71 -27.88
C ILE A 284 2.61 -18.10 -29.28
N CYS A 285 3.18 -18.82 -30.22
CA CYS A 285 3.33 -18.35 -31.60
C CYS A 285 1.96 -18.17 -32.28
N GLN A 286 1.05 -19.13 -32.19
CA GLN A 286 -0.32 -19.02 -32.71
C GLN A 286 -1.08 -17.84 -32.10
N TYR A 287 -0.94 -17.64 -30.80
CA TYR A 287 -1.49 -16.46 -30.15
C TYR A 287 -0.87 -15.17 -30.67
N GLY A 288 0.44 -15.17 -30.90
CA GLY A 288 1.17 -14.05 -31.46
C GLY A 288 0.69 -13.68 -32.88
N GLU A 289 0.55 -14.67 -33.74
CA GLU A 289 0.03 -14.48 -35.13
C GLU A 289 -1.38 -13.89 -35.13
N ALA A 290 -2.26 -14.37 -34.24
CA ALA A 290 -3.63 -13.90 -34.18
C ALA A 290 -3.75 -12.52 -33.51
N SER A 291 -3.02 -12.27 -32.44
CA SER A 291 -3.18 -11.08 -31.59
C SER A 291 -2.21 -9.94 -31.91
N GLY A 292 -1.19 -10.18 -32.72
CA GLY A 292 -0.08 -9.27 -33.00
C GLY A 292 1.02 -9.28 -31.93
N GLN A 293 0.85 -10.05 -30.85
CA GLN A 293 1.82 -10.11 -29.75
C GLN A 293 3.12 -10.82 -30.16
N GLN A 294 4.23 -10.37 -29.62
CA GLN A 294 5.54 -11.00 -29.89
C GLN A 294 6.31 -11.21 -28.59
N ILE A 295 6.90 -12.40 -28.45
CA ILE A 295 7.83 -12.69 -27.35
C ILE A 295 9.12 -11.91 -27.52
N ASN A 296 9.63 -11.38 -26.41
CA ASN A 296 10.97 -10.87 -26.30
C ASN A 296 11.91 -11.97 -25.78
N PHE A 297 12.50 -12.74 -26.69
CA PHE A 297 13.37 -13.87 -26.30
C PHE A 297 14.55 -13.45 -25.44
N CYS A 298 15.12 -12.25 -25.66
CA CYS A 298 16.27 -11.74 -24.90
C CYS A 298 15.92 -11.44 -23.44
N LYS A 299 14.66 -11.13 -23.12
CA LYS A 299 14.18 -10.87 -21.75
C LYS A 299 13.45 -12.06 -21.13
N SER A 300 13.18 -13.08 -21.92
CA SER A 300 12.56 -14.31 -21.46
C SER A 300 13.60 -15.26 -20.86
N SER A 301 13.19 -16.09 -19.90
CA SER A 301 14.09 -17.03 -19.22
C SER A 301 13.39 -18.34 -18.86
N VAL A 302 14.17 -19.42 -18.73
CA VAL A 302 13.67 -20.74 -18.32
C VAL A 302 14.35 -21.17 -17.02
N MET A 303 13.57 -21.52 -16.02
CA MET A 303 14.05 -22.08 -14.76
C MET A 303 13.72 -23.57 -14.71
N PHE A 304 14.73 -24.40 -14.61
CA PHE A 304 14.60 -25.84 -14.55
C PHE A 304 14.54 -26.37 -13.11
N GLY A 305 13.86 -27.50 -12.93
CA GLY A 305 14.00 -28.29 -11.74
C GLY A 305 15.47 -28.68 -11.49
N SER A 306 15.90 -28.66 -10.23
CA SER A 306 17.31 -28.76 -9.86
C SER A 306 18.01 -30.06 -10.26
N LYS A 307 17.26 -31.09 -10.65
CA LYS A 307 17.77 -32.42 -11.07
C LYS A 307 17.55 -32.72 -12.55
N ILE A 308 17.14 -31.74 -13.37
CA ILE A 308 17.02 -31.92 -14.82
C ILE A 308 18.41 -32.07 -15.45
N GLN A 309 18.55 -33.06 -16.32
CA GLN A 309 19.82 -33.38 -17.01
C GLN A 309 20.26 -32.23 -17.92
N PRO A 310 21.58 -31.93 -18.02
CA PRO A 310 22.11 -30.83 -18.87
C PRO A 310 21.72 -30.93 -20.33
N GLN A 311 21.72 -32.14 -20.89
CA GLN A 311 21.32 -32.38 -22.29
C GLN A 311 19.86 -31.96 -22.53
N MET A 312 18.94 -32.39 -21.66
CA MET A 312 17.54 -32.01 -21.77
C MET A 312 17.33 -30.48 -21.65
N LYS A 313 18.09 -29.82 -20.76
CA LYS A 313 18.05 -28.35 -20.66
C LYS A 313 18.47 -27.68 -21.98
N SER A 314 19.53 -28.19 -22.62
CA SER A 314 20.02 -27.66 -23.89
C SER A 314 18.98 -27.82 -25.00
N ASP A 315 18.39 -29.01 -25.12
CA ASP A 315 17.36 -29.30 -26.12
C ASP A 315 16.12 -28.43 -25.95
N ILE A 316 15.65 -28.27 -24.72
CA ILE A 316 14.49 -27.41 -24.39
C ILE A 316 14.80 -25.95 -24.71
N LYS A 317 15.99 -25.43 -24.36
CA LYS A 317 16.38 -24.05 -24.67
C LYS A 317 16.38 -23.80 -26.17
N ARG A 318 16.88 -24.79 -26.96
CA ARG A 318 16.87 -24.73 -28.43
C ARG A 318 15.44 -24.68 -28.99
N ILE A 319 14.55 -25.55 -28.51
CA ILE A 319 13.14 -25.61 -28.94
C ILE A 319 12.41 -24.29 -28.63
N LEU A 320 12.57 -23.76 -27.40
CA LEU A 320 11.93 -22.52 -26.96
C LEU A 320 12.54 -21.24 -27.57
N GLY A 321 13.76 -21.30 -28.10
CA GLY A 321 14.53 -20.13 -28.52
C GLY A 321 14.95 -19.22 -27.38
N ILE A 322 14.87 -19.71 -26.12
CA ILE A 322 15.16 -18.94 -24.89
C ILE A 322 16.44 -19.47 -24.26
N HIS A 323 17.52 -18.72 -24.34
CA HIS A 323 18.85 -19.14 -23.89
C HIS A 323 19.14 -18.78 -22.44
N GLN A 324 18.44 -17.75 -21.89
CA GLN A 324 18.65 -17.27 -20.53
C GLN A 324 18.09 -18.27 -19.51
N GLU A 325 18.94 -18.71 -18.57
CA GLU A 325 18.51 -19.54 -17.45
C GLU A 325 17.98 -18.65 -16.30
N GLY A 326 16.76 -18.95 -15.83
CA GLY A 326 16.10 -18.24 -14.75
C GLY A 326 16.65 -18.62 -13.38
N GLY A 327 16.12 -17.95 -12.34
CA GLY A 327 16.44 -18.21 -10.92
C GLY A 327 17.27 -17.13 -10.25
N MET A 328 18.04 -16.38 -11.03
CA MET A 328 18.79 -15.20 -10.52
C MET A 328 18.08 -13.87 -10.83
N GLY A 329 16.99 -13.91 -11.58
CA GLY A 329 16.22 -12.75 -11.98
C GLY A 329 15.15 -12.31 -10.97
N THR A 330 14.24 -11.48 -11.49
CA THR A 330 13.08 -11.01 -10.72
C THR A 330 11.78 -11.36 -11.45
N TYR A 331 10.77 -11.76 -10.69
CA TYR A 331 9.39 -11.88 -11.18
C TYR A 331 8.53 -10.81 -10.50
N LEU A 332 7.84 -10.01 -11.30
CA LEU A 332 7.05 -8.86 -10.81
C LEU A 332 7.85 -7.97 -9.84
N GLY A 333 9.13 -7.73 -10.13
CA GLY A 333 10.01 -6.87 -9.34
C GLY A 333 10.53 -7.44 -8.02
N LEU A 334 10.26 -8.72 -7.72
CA LEU A 334 10.78 -9.45 -6.57
C LEU A 334 11.66 -10.63 -7.00
N PRO A 335 12.68 -11.02 -6.18
CA PRO A 335 13.58 -12.12 -6.54
C PRO A 335 12.84 -13.41 -6.83
N GLU A 336 13.21 -14.09 -7.92
CA GLU A 336 12.63 -15.38 -8.31
C GLU A 336 12.92 -16.46 -7.26
N GLN A 337 14.11 -16.49 -6.72
CA GLN A 337 14.48 -17.45 -5.69
C GLN A 337 14.90 -16.77 -4.38
N ILE A 338 14.41 -17.32 -3.27
CA ILE A 338 14.76 -16.86 -1.93
C ILE A 338 15.46 -18.02 -1.20
N HIS A 339 16.77 -18.13 -1.39
CA HIS A 339 17.62 -19.13 -0.74
C HIS A 339 18.92 -18.50 -0.18
N GLY A 340 19.73 -19.24 0.55
CA GLY A 340 20.95 -18.74 1.17
C GLY A 340 20.71 -17.60 2.15
N SER A 341 21.58 -16.60 2.13
CA SER A 341 21.50 -15.42 2.99
C SER A 341 20.32 -14.51 2.61
N LYS A 342 19.28 -14.49 3.44
CA LYS A 342 18.12 -13.62 3.22
C LYS A 342 18.50 -12.13 3.26
N ALA A 343 19.53 -11.78 4.01
CA ALA A 343 20.04 -10.41 4.05
C ALA A 343 20.58 -9.96 2.68
N GLN A 344 21.28 -10.84 1.97
CA GLN A 344 21.78 -10.57 0.62
C GLN A 344 20.62 -10.50 -0.39
N VAL A 345 19.68 -11.45 -0.34
CA VAL A 345 18.53 -11.47 -1.23
C VAL A 345 17.69 -10.17 -1.16
N PHE A 346 17.54 -9.59 0.04
CA PHE A 346 16.75 -8.37 0.24
C PHE A 346 17.58 -7.09 0.34
N ALA A 347 18.90 -7.13 0.07
CA ALA A 347 19.78 -5.95 0.11
C ALA A 347 19.33 -4.85 -0.84
N PHE A 348 18.77 -5.20 -2.00
CA PHE A 348 18.27 -4.26 -3.00
C PHE A 348 17.24 -3.26 -2.45
N VAL A 349 16.48 -3.64 -1.41
CA VAL A 349 15.51 -2.73 -0.76
C VAL A 349 16.26 -1.61 -0.05
N GLN A 350 17.36 -1.94 0.61
CA GLN A 350 18.23 -0.96 1.28
C GLN A 350 18.88 -0.03 0.26
N ASP A 351 19.39 -0.58 -0.85
CA ASP A 351 20.08 0.18 -1.88
C ASP A 351 19.13 1.15 -2.58
N ARG A 352 17.89 0.72 -2.89
CA ARG A 352 16.84 1.60 -3.42
C ARG A 352 16.50 2.74 -2.45
N LEU A 353 16.39 2.45 -1.14
CA LEU A 353 16.12 3.49 -0.15
C LEU A 353 17.27 4.47 -0.04
N LYS A 354 18.50 3.99 0.06
CA LYS A 354 19.71 4.84 0.10
C LYS A 354 19.82 5.72 -1.13
N SER A 355 19.65 5.16 -2.33
CA SER A 355 19.65 5.92 -3.58
C SER A 355 18.61 7.06 -3.55
N ARG A 356 17.39 6.78 -3.08
CA ARG A 356 16.36 7.82 -2.96
C ARG A 356 16.71 8.88 -1.92
N ILE A 357 17.18 8.51 -0.75
CA ILE A 357 17.59 9.46 0.29
C ILE A 357 18.72 10.35 -0.21
N ASN A 358 19.68 9.79 -0.93
CA ASN A 358 20.84 10.54 -1.45
C ASN A 358 20.46 11.55 -2.54
N THR A 359 19.34 11.35 -3.26
CA THR A 359 18.84 12.35 -4.21
C THR A 359 18.17 13.56 -3.52
N TRP A 360 17.82 13.45 -2.24
CA TRP A 360 17.17 14.52 -1.50
C TRP A 360 18.20 15.45 -0.88
N SER A 361 18.21 16.71 -1.33
CA SER A 361 19.10 17.72 -0.73
C SER A 361 18.60 18.08 0.67
N SER A 362 19.20 17.46 1.70
CA SER A 362 18.80 17.68 3.10
C SER A 362 19.04 19.10 3.59
N LYS A 363 19.97 19.85 2.98
CA LYS A 363 20.26 21.26 3.30
C LYS A 363 19.07 22.20 3.12
N PHE A 364 18.27 21.94 2.07
CA PHE A 364 17.15 22.84 1.69
C PHE A 364 15.80 22.36 2.22
N LEU A 365 15.75 21.21 2.91
CA LEU A 365 14.51 20.65 3.41
C LEU A 365 14.25 21.05 4.85
N SER A 366 13.10 21.70 5.08
CA SER A 366 12.59 21.90 6.43
C SER A 366 12.24 20.55 7.11
N LYS A 367 12.11 20.54 8.45
CA LYS A 367 11.65 19.35 9.19
C LYS A 367 10.29 18.87 8.67
N GLY A 368 9.36 19.77 8.34
CA GLY A 368 8.10 19.43 7.71
C GLY A 368 8.25 18.75 6.33
N GLY A 369 9.19 19.22 5.51
CA GLY A 369 9.53 18.60 4.22
C GLY A 369 10.10 17.19 4.39
N LYS A 370 11.03 17.01 5.33
CA LYS A 370 11.57 15.68 5.68
C LYS A 370 10.49 14.72 6.19
N GLU A 371 9.58 15.19 7.04
CA GLU A 371 8.43 14.40 7.51
C GLU A 371 7.60 13.87 6.35
N VAL A 372 7.26 14.72 5.39
CA VAL A 372 6.48 14.33 4.21
C VAL A 372 7.22 13.27 3.40
N LEU A 373 8.51 13.46 3.10
CA LEU A 373 9.31 12.51 2.33
C LEU A 373 9.46 11.16 3.05
N ILE A 374 9.66 11.17 4.37
CA ILE A 374 9.73 9.93 5.16
C ILE A 374 8.41 9.17 5.07
N LYS A 375 7.27 9.84 5.30
CA LYS A 375 5.95 9.20 5.33
C LYS A 375 5.47 8.74 3.95
N SER A 376 5.68 9.56 2.91
CA SER A 376 5.15 9.30 1.57
C SER A 376 6.06 8.42 0.71
N VAL A 377 7.38 8.46 0.92
CA VAL A 377 8.35 7.74 0.07
C VAL A 377 9.18 6.73 0.85
N ALA A 378 9.95 7.18 1.86
CA ALA A 378 10.92 6.31 2.51
C ALA A 378 10.27 5.09 3.19
N GLN A 379 9.16 5.28 3.89
CA GLN A 379 8.40 4.21 4.55
C GLN A 379 7.45 3.45 3.61
N ALA A 380 7.14 4.02 2.45
CA ALA A 380 6.32 3.35 1.44
C ALA A 380 7.15 2.39 0.57
N LEU A 381 8.42 2.70 0.32
CA LEU A 381 9.30 1.94 -0.59
C LEU A 381 9.41 0.44 -0.23
N PRO A 382 9.62 0.00 1.03
CA PRO A 382 9.69 -1.41 1.38
C PRO A 382 8.33 -2.11 1.44
N THR A 383 7.20 -1.39 1.36
CA THR A 383 5.85 -1.93 1.61
C THR A 383 5.51 -3.10 0.69
N TYR A 384 5.89 -3.03 -0.58
CA TYR A 384 5.62 -4.07 -1.56
C TYR A 384 6.29 -5.40 -1.20
N VAL A 385 7.58 -5.36 -0.85
CA VAL A 385 8.33 -6.55 -0.42
C VAL A 385 7.77 -7.07 0.92
N MET A 386 7.50 -6.16 1.85
CA MET A 386 6.96 -6.48 3.18
C MET A 386 5.55 -7.08 3.13
N SER A 387 4.77 -6.83 2.06
CA SER A 387 3.46 -7.46 1.90
C SER A 387 3.51 -8.92 1.48
N CYS A 388 4.66 -9.40 0.99
CA CYS A 388 4.89 -10.80 0.61
C CYS A 388 5.81 -11.54 1.58
N PHE A 389 6.81 -10.84 2.16
CA PHE A 389 7.90 -11.44 2.92
C PHE A 389 8.21 -10.72 4.22
N LEU A 390 8.58 -11.47 5.23
CA LEU A 390 9.16 -10.93 6.46
C LEU A 390 10.61 -10.53 6.21
N LEU A 391 10.88 -9.24 6.18
CA LEU A 391 12.25 -8.76 6.01
C LEU A 391 13.15 -9.18 7.19
N PRO A 392 14.39 -9.61 6.95
CA PRO A 392 15.34 -9.92 8.01
C PRO A 392 15.57 -8.73 8.97
N LYS A 393 15.78 -9.03 10.25
CA LYS A 393 15.99 -8.00 11.29
C LYS A 393 17.10 -7.01 10.91
N ASN A 394 18.23 -7.51 10.38
CA ASN A 394 19.34 -6.69 9.90
C ASN A 394 18.91 -5.68 8.82
N ILE A 395 18.12 -6.12 7.82
CA ILE A 395 17.60 -5.22 6.77
C ILE A 395 16.66 -4.17 7.37
N ARG A 396 15.70 -4.58 8.21
CA ARG A 396 14.78 -3.65 8.89
C ARG A 396 15.55 -2.61 9.72
N SER A 397 16.55 -3.02 10.49
CA SER A 397 17.41 -2.12 11.27
C SER A 397 18.16 -1.13 10.39
N LYS A 398 18.76 -1.58 9.28
CA LYS A 398 19.46 -0.71 8.33
C LYS A 398 18.53 0.29 7.65
N LEU A 399 17.32 -0.12 7.29
CA LEU A 399 16.30 0.80 6.74
C LEU A 399 15.88 1.84 7.78
N THR A 400 15.60 1.42 9.01
CA THR A 400 15.26 2.33 10.11
C THR A 400 16.38 3.33 10.39
N SER A 401 17.64 2.86 10.46
CA SER A 401 18.80 3.73 10.66
C SER A 401 18.96 4.75 9.53
N ALA A 402 18.77 4.34 8.26
CA ALA A 402 18.86 5.26 7.13
C ALA A 402 17.78 6.36 7.20
N ILE A 403 16.53 6.01 7.54
CA ILE A 403 15.43 6.95 7.71
C ILE A 403 15.68 7.87 8.90
N SER A 404 16.13 7.34 10.03
CA SER A 404 16.41 8.10 11.23
C SER A 404 17.57 9.09 11.01
N ASN A 405 18.64 8.65 10.35
CA ASN A 405 19.75 9.52 9.97
C ASN A 405 19.29 10.65 9.05
N PHE A 406 18.46 10.37 8.06
CA PHE A 406 17.89 11.42 7.19
C PHE A 406 17.04 12.43 7.98
N TRP A 407 16.27 11.99 8.94
CA TRP A 407 15.48 12.89 9.82
C TRP A 407 16.37 13.84 10.60
N TRP A 408 17.46 13.34 11.20
CA TRP A 408 18.32 14.12 12.10
C TRP A 408 19.45 14.86 11.39
N SER A 409 19.98 14.34 10.29
CA SER A 409 21.07 14.98 9.53
C SER A 409 20.65 16.28 8.88
N ASN A 410 21.51 17.29 8.91
CA ASN A 410 21.37 18.52 8.13
C ASN A 410 22.25 18.49 6.86
N ASN A 411 23.26 17.64 6.80
CA ASN A 411 24.14 17.43 5.65
C ASN A 411 24.24 15.94 5.32
N GLN A 412 24.53 15.60 4.05
CA GLN A 412 24.70 14.21 3.61
C GLN A 412 25.96 13.57 4.21
N GLU A 413 26.98 14.35 4.57
CA GLU A 413 28.28 13.89 5.04
C GLU A 413 28.37 13.74 6.57
N SER A 414 27.48 14.40 7.33
CA SER A 414 27.50 14.36 8.80
C SER A 414 26.36 13.53 9.37
N ARG A 415 26.69 12.67 10.34
CA ARG A 415 25.67 12.03 11.17
C ARG A 415 25.06 13.09 12.10
N GLY A 416 23.79 13.41 11.87
CA GLY A 416 23.07 14.31 12.78
C GLY A 416 22.90 13.72 14.17
N LEU A 417 22.84 14.58 15.18
CA LEU A 417 22.58 14.18 16.56
C LEU A 417 21.13 13.69 16.70
N HIS A 418 20.96 12.45 17.16
CA HIS A 418 19.65 11.86 17.43
C HIS A 418 19.16 12.31 18.83
N TRP A 419 18.29 13.32 18.86
CA TRP A 419 17.78 13.89 20.11
C TRP A 419 16.82 12.96 20.86
N ILE A 420 16.01 12.19 20.12
CA ILE A 420 14.98 11.29 20.63
C ILE A 420 15.11 9.93 19.96
N ALA A 421 14.83 8.87 20.70
CA ALA A 421 14.77 7.50 20.17
C ALA A 421 13.69 7.34 19.11
N TRP A 422 13.93 6.47 18.12
CA TRP A 422 13.06 6.29 16.96
C TRP A 422 11.65 5.81 17.30
N ASP A 423 11.51 4.95 18.32
CA ASP A 423 10.24 4.43 18.84
C ASP A 423 9.31 5.55 19.33
N LYS A 424 9.86 6.57 20.03
CA LYS A 424 9.13 7.76 20.47
C LYS A 424 8.66 8.61 19.28
N LEU A 425 9.48 8.75 18.23
CA LEU A 425 9.06 9.41 16.98
C LEU A 425 7.94 8.66 16.26
N CYS A 426 7.86 7.35 16.47
CA CYS A 426 6.81 6.50 15.89
C CYS A 426 5.47 6.54 16.65
N LEU A 427 5.39 7.21 17.81
CA LEU A 427 4.12 7.45 18.50
C LEU A 427 3.19 8.30 17.63
N PRO A 428 1.85 8.16 17.78
CA PRO A 428 0.90 9.04 17.11
C PRO A 428 1.08 10.50 17.54
N LEU A 429 0.60 11.43 16.71
CA LEU A 429 0.60 12.86 17.05
C LEU A 429 -0.19 13.14 18.34
N SER A 430 -1.25 12.39 18.60
CA SER A 430 -2.05 12.47 19.85
C SER A 430 -1.30 12.02 21.10
N GLU A 431 -0.18 11.31 20.95
CA GLU A 431 0.69 10.85 22.02
C GLU A 431 2.06 11.56 22.02
N GLY A 432 2.16 12.67 21.31
CA GLY A 432 3.37 13.49 21.24
C GLY A 432 4.45 13.00 20.28
N GLY A 433 4.18 11.99 19.45
CA GLY A 433 5.11 11.53 18.41
C GLY A 433 4.94 12.27 17.07
N LEU A 434 5.61 11.76 16.04
CA LEU A 434 5.50 12.22 14.64
C LEU A 434 4.64 11.31 13.77
N GLY A 435 4.21 10.17 14.30
CA GLY A 435 3.44 9.17 13.54
C GLY A 435 4.26 8.44 12.47
N PHE A 436 5.57 8.32 12.63
CA PHE A 436 6.39 7.43 11.81
C PHE A 436 6.02 5.97 12.11
N ARG A 437 6.39 5.06 11.20
CA ARG A 437 6.07 3.64 11.34
C ARG A 437 7.28 2.85 11.81
N MET A 438 7.06 1.97 12.75
CA MET A 438 8.00 0.91 13.09
C MET A 438 7.89 -0.18 12.02
N LEU A 439 9.00 -0.47 11.32
CA LEU A 439 8.99 -1.35 10.16
C LEU A 439 8.67 -2.81 10.52
N GLU A 440 8.97 -3.24 11.74
CA GLU A 440 8.68 -4.60 12.21
C GLU A 440 7.18 -4.84 12.33
N GLU A 441 6.48 -4.02 13.11
CA GLU A 441 5.04 -4.09 13.31
C GLU A 441 4.28 -3.86 12.00
N PHE A 442 4.81 -2.97 11.16
CA PHE A 442 4.21 -2.70 9.86
C PHE A 442 4.35 -3.90 8.91
N ASN A 443 5.51 -4.58 8.91
CA ASN A 443 5.70 -5.80 8.12
C ASN A 443 4.78 -6.93 8.61
N LEU A 444 4.67 -7.14 9.93
CA LEU A 444 3.74 -8.13 10.49
C LEU A 444 2.28 -7.81 10.12
N ALA A 445 1.87 -6.54 10.20
CA ALA A 445 0.52 -6.12 9.82
C ALA A 445 0.21 -6.37 8.34
N LEU A 446 1.19 -6.17 7.45
CA LEU A 446 1.05 -6.47 6.02
C LEU A 446 0.91 -7.98 5.76
N LEU A 447 1.70 -8.81 6.43
CA LEU A 447 1.65 -10.27 6.32
C LEU A 447 0.38 -10.85 6.96
N ALA A 448 -0.08 -10.29 8.08
CA ALA A 448 -1.36 -10.65 8.69
C ALA A 448 -2.54 -10.38 7.73
N LYS A 449 -2.46 -9.34 6.87
CA LYS A 449 -3.45 -9.12 5.82
C LYS A 449 -3.50 -10.27 4.81
N GLN A 450 -2.36 -10.87 4.45
CA GLN A 450 -2.35 -12.03 3.57
C GLN A 450 -2.98 -13.25 4.26
N LEU A 451 -2.59 -13.52 5.51
CA LEU A 451 -3.17 -14.63 6.28
C LEU A 451 -4.69 -14.46 6.49
N TRP A 452 -5.15 -13.21 6.77
CA TRP A 452 -6.57 -12.86 6.80
C TRP A 452 -7.28 -13.20 5.48
N ARG A 453 -6.66 -12.92 4.34
CA ARG A 453 -7.23 -13.22 3.02
C ARG A 453 -7.40 -14.71 2.79
N LEU A 454 -6.44 -15.55 3.23
CA LEU A 454 -6.58 -17.00 3.15
C LEU A 454 -7.80 -17.52 3.93
N VAL A 455 -8.05 -16.92 5.08
CA VAL A 455 -9.22 -17.28 5.92
C VAL A 455 -10.52 -16.76 5.30
N ARG A 456 -10.52 -15.53 4.79
CA ARG A 456 -11.74 -14.87 4.28
C ARG A 456 -12.15 -15.33 2.89
N TYR A 457 -11.18 -15.74 2.04
CA TYR A 457 -11.41 -16.15 0.65
C TYR A 457 -10.88 -17.57 0.39
N PRO A 458 -11.54 -18.61 0.95
CA PRO A 458 -11.07 -19.99 0.89
C PRO A 458 -11.01 -20.55 -0.54
N ASN A 459 -11.76 -19.99 -1.47
CA ASN A 459 -11.86 -20.44 -2.86
C ASN A 459 -10.90 -19.70 -3.81
N SER A 460 -10.13 -18.71 -3.33
CA SER A 460 -9.13 -18.04 -4.20
C SER A 460 -8.04 -19.04 -4.63
N LEU A 461 -7.45 -18.82 -5.81
CA LEU A 461 -6.38 -19.69 -6.34
C LEU A 461 -5.23 -19.80 -5.33
N LEU A 462 -4.77 -18.68 -4.76
CA LEU A 462 -3.73 -18.68 -3.74
C LEU A 462 -4.09 -19.59 -2.55
N THR A 463 -5.32 -19.44 -2.02
CA THR A 463 -5.74 -20.25 -0.87
C THR A 463 -5.82 -21.75 -1.20
N ARG A 464 -6.34 -22.10 -2.38
CA ARG A 464 -6.43 -23.53 -2.81
C ARG A 464 -5.05 -24.14 -3.01
N VAL A 465 -4.12 -23.41 -3.61
CA VAL A 465 -2.74 -23.84 -3.82
C VAL A 465 -2.04 -24.07 -2.49
N LEU A 466 -2.10 -23.11 -1.57
CA LEU A 466 -1.47 -23.23 -0.24
C LEU A 466 -2.16 -24.27 0.64
N ARG A 467 -3.50 -24.39 0.56
CA ARG A 467 -4.27 -25.40 1.30
C ARG A 467 -3.81 -26.80 0.94
N GLY A 468 -3.71 -27.11 -0.34
CA GLY A 468 -3.28 -28.42 -0.80
C GLY A 468 -1.91 -28.83 -0.25
N ARG A 469 -1.01 -27.87 -0.04
CA ARG A 469 0.35 -28.12 0.44
C ARG A 469 0.49 -28.08 1.96
N TYR A 470 -0.13 -27.08 2.66
CA TYR A 470 0.20 -26.78 4.05
C TYR A 470 -0.91 -27.03 5.05
N PHE A 471 -2.20 -26.90 4.67
CA PHE A 471 -3.31 -26.94 5.62
C PHE A 471 -4.58 -27.63 5.09
N ARG A 472 -4.37 -28.81 4.48
CA ARG A 472 -5.44 -29.58 3.81
C ARG A 472 -6.69 -29.79 4.68
N TYR A 473 -6.50 -30.17 5.94
CA TYR A 473 -7.56 -30.58 6.88
C TYR A 473 -7.77 -29.63 8.05
N GLN A 474 -6.97 -28.56 8.12
CA GLN A 474 -6.96 -27.62 9.24
C GLN A 474 -7.09 -26.18 8.75
N SER A 475 -7.40 -25.26 9.67
CA SER A 475 -7.31 -23.84 9.37
C SER A 475 -5.83 -23.40 9.24
N PRO A 476 -5.49 -22.45 8.37
CA PRO A 476 -4.14 -21.90 8.31
C PRO A 476 -3.70 -21.26 9.63
N LEU A 477 -4.65 -21.01 10.53
CA LEU A 477 -4.42 -20.42 11.86
C LEU A 477 -3.89 -21.43 12.88
N HIS A 478 -4.18 -22.72 12.71
CA HIS A 478 -3.86 -23.79 13.68
C HIS A 478 -2.87 -24.82 13.14
N VAL A 479 -2.42 -24.64 11.88
CA VAL A 479 -1.52 -25.60 11.25
C VAL A 479 -0.16 -25.63 11.97
N LYS A 480 0.38 -26.83 12.18
CA LYS A 480 1.73 -27.06 12.70
C LYS A 480 2.78 -26.64 11.64
N PRO A 481 4.00 -26.26 12.05
CA PRO A 481 5.08 -26.02 11.10
C PRO A 481 5.29 -27.23 10.20
N SER A 482 5.32 -27.01 8.87
CA SER A 482 5.57 -28.07 7.90
C SER A 482 7.06 -28.30 7.70
N TYR A 483 7.42 -29.48 7.20
CA TYR A 483 8.78 -29.76 6.76
C TYR A 483 9.10 -28.97 5.49
N LEU A 484 10.23 -28.25 5.48
CA LEU A 484 10.70 -27.41 4.36
C LEU A 484 9.64 -26.42 3.81
N PRO A 485 9.11 -25.51 4.63
CA PRO A 485 8.15 -24.51 4.15
C PRO A 485 8.86 -23.46 3.28
N SER A 486 8.13 -22.89 2.31
CA SER A 486 8.62 -21.74 1.56
C SER A 486 8.87 -20.53 2.47
N TYR A 487 9.68 -19.58 2.00
CA TYR A 487 9.91 -18.34 2.75
C TYR A 487 8.63 -17.49 2.84
N GLY A 488 7.81 -17.47 1.78
CA GLY A 488 6.52 -16.80 1.75
C GLY A 488 5.56 -17.34 2.82
N TRP A 489 5.37 -18.67 2.87
CA TRP A 489 4.53 -19.31 3.86
C TRP A 489 5.00 -19.07 5.29
N ARG A 490 6.30 -19.24 5.54
CA ARG A 490 6.90 -18.96 6.85
C ARG A 490 6.74 -17.50 7.28
N SER A 491 6.85 -16.57 6.34
CA SER A 491 6.62 -15.14 6.59
C SER A 491 5.17 -14.85 7.00
N MET A 492 4.20 -15.46 6.33
CA MET A 492 2.78 -15.31 6.71
C MET A 492 2.51 -15.90 8.09
N LEU A 493 3.06 -17.09 8.41
CA LEU A 493 2.89 -17.70 9.73
C LEU A 493 3.50 -16.89 10.88
N ALA A 494 4.56 -16.11 10.63
CA ALA A 494 5.13 -15.21 11.64
C ALA A 494 4.13 -14.12 12.08
N ALA A 495 3.16 -13.77 11.24
CA ALA A 495 2.10 -12.80 11.57
C ALA A 495 0.86 -13.44 12.22
N ARG A 496 0.83 -14.76 12.41
CA ARG A 496 -0.30 -15.49 12.99
C ARG A 496 -0.68 -15.01 14.41
N PRO A 497 0.26 -14.81 15.33
CA PRO A 497 -0.08 -14.33 16.68
C PRO A 497 -0.81 -12.99 16.64
N LEU A 498 -0.35 -12.06 15.77
CA LEU A 498 -1.03 -10.78 15.59
C LEU A 498 -2.47 -10.96 15.07
N LEU A 499 -2.68 -11.85 14.10
CA LEU A 499 -4.03 -12.06 13.59
C LEU A 499 -4.94 -12.70 14.64
N LEU A 500 -4.44 -13.66 15.38
CA LEU A 500 -5.21 -14.33 16.45
C LEU A 500 -5.62 -13.39 17.58
N SER A 501 -4.81 -12.37 17.90
CA SER A 501 -5.14 -11.41 18.97
C SER A 501 -6.42 -10.61 18.74
N GLY A 502 -6.85 -10.46 17.49
CA GLY A 502 -8.08 -9.72 17.17
C GLY A 502 -9.07 -10.48 16.29
N LEU A 503 -8.81 -11.77 16.03
CA LEU A 503 -9.69 -12.58 15.23
C LEU A 503 -10.82 -13.16 16.09
N ARG A 504 -12.08 -13.03 15.62
CA ARG A 504 -13.25 -13.60 16.24
C ARG A 504 -14.14 -14.27 15.19
N LYS A 505 -14.74 -15.39 15.52
CA LYS A 505 -15.83 -15.97 14.72
C LYS A 505 -17.12 -15.19 14.95
N ASN A 506 -17.78 -14.82 13.89
CA ASN A 506 -19.12 -14.26 13.89
C ASN A 506 -20.10 -15.38 13.58
N ILE A 507 -21.02 -15.59 14.50
CA ILE A 507 -21.98 -16.70 14.42
C ILE A 507 -23.06 -16.32 13.41
N GLY A 508 -23.18 -17.15 12.39
CA GLY A 508 -24.28 -17.15 11.44
C GLY A 508 -25.28 -18.27 11.77
N SER A 509 -25.08 -19.44 11.21
CA SER A 509 -25.87 -20.64 11.48
C SER A 509 -25.36 -21.47 12.67
N GLY A 510 -24.12 -21.24 13.11
CA GLY A 510 -23.44 -22.01 14.16
C GLY A 510 -22.91 -23.39 13.73
N TRP A 511 -23.12 -23.82 12.49
CA TRP A 511 -22.69 -25.14 12.00
C TRP A 511 -21.18 -25.26 11.79
N ASP A 512 -20.49 -24.14 11.53
CA ASP A 512 -19.05 -24.13 11.25
C ASP A 512 -18.22 -23.70 12.48
N THR A 513 -18.83 -23.58 13.68
CA THR A 513 -18.15 -23.06 14.88
C THR A 513 -18.26 -24.08 16.02
N LYS A 514 -17.10 -24.55 16.51
CA LYS A 514 -17.01 -25.42 17.69
C LYS A 514 -17.03 -24.58 18.96
N VAL A 515 -17.83 -24.99 19.93
CA VAL A 515 -18.05 -24.24 21.19
C VAL A 515 -16.75 -24.09 21.99
N TRP A 516 -15.96 -25.16 22.12
CA TRP A 516 -14.83 -25.26 23.03
C TRP A 516 -13.45 -24.98 22.40
N SER A 517 -13.36 -24.83 21.09
CA SER A 517 -12.06 -24.66 20.40
C SER A 517 -11.97 -23.38 19.54
N ASP A 518 -13.09 -22.90 19.02
CA ASP A 518 -13.08 -21.69 18.20
C ASP A 518 -13.22 -20.44 19.06
N HIS A 519 -12.59 -19.34 18.62
CA HIS A 519 -12.60 -18.06 19.31
C HIS A 519 -13.83 -17.25 18.89
N TRP A 520 -14.96 -17.43 19.58
CA TRP A 520 -16.23 -16.77 19.24
C TRP A 520 -16.84 -15.90 20.35
N ILE A 521 -16.41 -16.08 21.62
CA ILE A 521 -16.81 -15.20 22.70
C ILE A 521 -16.20 -13.83 22.49
N PRO A 522 -17.00 -12.72 22.60
CA PRO A 522 -16.59 -11.36 22.24
C PRO A 522 -15.74 -10.67 23.32
N THR A 523 -14.73 -11.36 23.81
CA THR A 523 -13.68 -10.78 24.67
C THR A 523 -12.53 -10.25 23.83
N LEU A 524 -11.59 -9.51 24.41
CA LEU A 524 -10.34 -9.07 23.78
C LEU A 524 -9.13 -9.56 24.59
N PRO A 525 -8.37 -10.53 24.07
CA PRO A 525 -8.60 -11.30 22.82
C PRO A 525 -9.85 -12.18 22.91
N ALA A 526 -10.45 -12.49 21.76
CA ALA A 526 -11.56 -13.42 21.68
C ALA A 526 -11.09 -14.82 22.11
N ARG A 527 -11.95 -15.59 22.75
CA ARG A 527 -11.65 -16.94 23.27
C ARG A 527 -12.79 -17.94 23.00
N PRO A 528 -12.56 -19.24 23.16
CA PRO A 528 -13.61 -20.23 23.23
C PRO A 528 -14.50 -20.00 24.46
N ALA A 529 -15.70 -20.59 24.45
CA ALA A 529 -16.53 -20.65 25.65
C ALA A 529 -15.88 -21.56 26.71
N THR A 530 -16.14 -21.26 27.97
CA THR A 530 -15.67 -22.06 29.11
C THR A 530 -16.78 -23.00 29.56
N SER A 531 -16.44 -24.28 29.72
CA SER A 531 -17.39 -25.31 30.17
C SER A 531 -17.66 -25.23 31.67
N LYS A 532 -18.89 -25.39 32.04
CA LYS A 532 -19.31 -25.61 33.43
C LYS A 532 -19.08 -27.07 33.88
N LEU A 533 -19.05 -28.03 32.96
CA LEU A 533 -18.92 -29.46 33.20
C LEU A 533 -17.47 -29.92 33.08
N VAL A 534 -17.08 -30.90 33.91
CA VAL A 534 -15.75 -31.55 33.88
C VAL A 534 -15.57 -32.42 32.65
N SER A 535 -16.64 -33.03 32.16
CA SER A 535 -16.65 -33.85 30.93
C SER A 535 -17.61 -33.25 29.92
N THR A 536 -17.10 -32.84 28.77
CA THR A 536 -17.88 -32.24 27.70
C THR A 536 -17.65 -32.93 26.37
N ASN A 537 -18.66 -32.90 25.50
CA ASN A 537 -18.49 -33.34 24.10
C ASN A 537 -17.53 -32.38 23.37
N PRO A 538 -16.28 -32.78 23.04
CA PRO A 538 -15.31 -31.90 22.42
C PRO A 538 -15.72 -31.43 21.00
N ASN A 539 -16.70 -32.09 20.39
CA ASN A 539 -17.22 -31.77 19.07
C ASN A 539 -18.57 -31.05 19.10
N LEU A 540 -18.95 -30.45 20.22
CA LEU A 540 -20.16 -29.61 20.30
C LEU A 540 -20.03 -28.39 19.40
N TYR A 541 -21.05 -28.18 18.55
CA TYR A 541 -21.13 -27.01 17.67
C TYR A 541 -22.08 -25.95 18.21
N VAL A 542 -21.87 -24.71 17.85
CA VAL A 542 -22.67 -23.57 18.34
C VAL A 542 -24.14 -23.67 17.90
N ASN A 543 -24.42 -24.29 16.74
CA ASN A 543 -25.79 -24.55 16.29
C ASN A 543 -26.64 -25.38 17.27
N GLU A 544 -26.01 -26.23 18.09
CA GLU A 544 -26.70 -27.00 19.12
C GLU A 544 -27.14 -26.18 20.32
N LEU A 545 -26.53 -25.00 20.50
CA LEU A 545 -26.89 -23.99 21.52
C LEU A 545 -27.95 -23.00 21.01
N ILE A 546 -28.36 -23.11 19.73
CA ILE A 546 -29.36 -22.25 19.10
C ILE A 546 -30.67 -23.05 18.96
N ASP A 547 -31.78 -22.45 19.38
CA ASP A 547 -33.10 -22.97 19.07
C ASP A 547 -33.38 -22.71 17.58
N GLN A 548 -33.53 -23.81 16.84
CA GLN A 548 -33.70 -23.78 15.39
C GLN A 548 -35.08 -23.25 14.96
N SER A 549 -36.07 -23.25 15.83
CA SER A 549 -37.41 -22.77 15.56
C SER A 549 -37.47 -21.22 15.68
N SER A 550 -36.98 -20.70 16.78
CA SER A 550 -36.97 -19.26 17.08
C SER A 550 -35.72 -18.54 16.56
N LYS A 551 -34.66 -19.26 16.22
CA LYS A 551 -33.33 -18.73 15.84
C LYS A 551 -32.70 -17.83 16.92
N THR A 552 -33.04 -18.12 18.16
CA THR A 552 -32.49 -17.47 19.34
C THR A 552 -31.63 -18.45 20.15
N TRP A 553 -30.92 -17.98 21.14
CA TRP A 553 -30.16 -18.82 22.03
C TRP A 553 -31.06 -19.68 22.93
N ASN A 554 -30.77 -20.98 23.03
CA ASN A 554 -31.42 -21.86 24.00
C ASN A 554 -30.83 -21.61 25.39
N ILE A 555 -31.55 -20.82 26.18
CA ILE A 555 -31.09 -20.36 27.54
C ILE A 555 -30.86 -21.57 28.46
N ALA A 556 -31.72 -22.59 28.41
CA ALA A 556 -31.59 -23.77 29.27
C ALA A 556 -30.27 -24.52 29.00
N LYS A 557 -29.95 -24.75 27.72
CA LYS A 557 -28.68 -25.39 27.33
C LYS A 557 -27.46 -24.51 27.66
N LEU A 558 -27.57 -23.21 27.53
CA LEU A 558 -26.48 -22.30 27.93
C LEU A 558 -26.18 -22.37 29.44
N GLN A 559 -27.22 -22.40 30.27
CA GLN A 559 -27.08 -22.49 31.73
C GLN A 559 -26.55 -23.88 32.18
N GLU A 560 -26.87 -24.93 31.45
CA GLU A 560 -26.39 -26.30 31.69
C GLU A 560 -24.91 -26.45 31.35
N LEU A 561 -24.47 -25.97 30.19
CA LEU A 561 -23.17 -26.31 29.61
C LEU A 561 -22.08 -25.25 29.81
N ILE A 562 -22.44 -23.97 29.95
CA ILE A 562 -21.52 -22.84 29.90
C ILE A 562 -21.48 -22.11 31.25
N VAL A 563 -20.29 -21.63 31.62
CA VAL A 563 -20.13 -20.86 32.86
C VAL A 563 -20.96 -19.57 32.84
N PRO A 564 -21.49 -19.14 34.00
CA PRO A 564 -22.37 -17.96 34.09
C PRO A 564 -21.74 -16.69 33.49
N GLU A 565 -20.44 -16.50 33.61
CA GLU A 565 -19.69 -15.33 33.13
C GLU A 565 -19.74 -15.18 31.61
N ASP A 566 -19.86 -16.27 30.85
CA ASP A 566 -19.89 -16.27 29.40
C ASP A 566 -21.29 -16.03 28.82
N ILE A 567 -22.33 -16.37 29.57
CA ILE A 567 -23.73 -16.29 29.11
C ILE A 567 -24.13 -14.87 28.66
N PRO A 568 -23.83 -13.79 29.40
CA PRO A 568 -24.14 -12.41 28.93
C PRO A 568 -23.44 -12.06 27.62
N HIS A 569 -22.22 -12.52 27.45
CA HIS A 569 -21.47 -12.32 26.19
C HIS A 569 -22.11 -13.02 25.02
N ILE A 570 -22.63 -14.23 25.23
CA ILE A 570 -23.30 -15.06 24.20
C ILE A 570 -24.66 -14.45 23.84
N LEU A 571 -25.44 -14.02 24.82
CA LEU A 571 -26.74 -13.39 24.60
C LEU A 571 -26.62 -12.06 23.82
N GLY A 572 -25.50 -11.37 23.93
CA GLY A 572 -25.18 -10.19 23.11
C GLY A 572 -24.85 -10.50 21.63
N LEU A 573 -24.71 -11.78 21.25
CA LEU A 573 -24.51 -12.20 19.86
C LEU A 573 -25.87 -12.60 19.25
N HIS A 574 -26.14 -12.11 18.05
CA HIS A 574 -27.38 -12.45 17.33
C HIS A 574 -27.08 -13.44 16.20
N PRO A 575 -27.55 -14.70 16.30
CA PRO A 575 -27.47 -15.66 15.21
C PRO A 575 -28.20 -15.15 13.95
N SER A 576 -27.74 -15.57 12.77
CA SER A 576 -28.33 -15.09 11.52
C SER A 576 -29.69 -15.71 11.25
N LEU A 577 -30.71 -14.85 11.06
CA LEU A 577 -32.06 -15.27 10.68
C LEU A 577 -32.12 -15.97 9.30
N SER A 578 -31.14 -15.70 8.42
CA SER A 578 -31.06 -16.24 7.05
C SER A 578 -30.17 -17.48 6.95
N PHE A 579 -29.76 -18.10 8.04
CA PHE A 579 -28.81 -19.23 8.06
C PHE A 579 -27.50 -18.99 7.29
N SER A 580 -27.03 -17.75 7.25
CA SER A 580 -25.72 -17.45 6.64
C SER A 580 -24.63 -18.26 7.35
N ARG A 581 -23.62 -18.69 6.61
CA ARG A 581 -22.46 -19.39 7.19
C ARG A 581 -21.71 -18.53 8.19
N ASP A 582 -21.14 -19.17 9.19
CA ASP A 582 -20.25 -18.52 10.15
C ASP A 582 -19.06 -17.91 9.41
N SER A 583 -18.60 -16.78 9.90
CA SER A 583 -17.52 -16.04 9.24
C SER A 583 -16.52 -15.50 10.26
N TYR A 584 -15.32 -15.18 9.81
CA TYR A 584 -14.35 -14.50 10.68
C TYR A 584 -14.50 -12.99 10.56
N ILE A 585 -14.41 -12.29 11.69
CA ILE A 585 -14.35 -10.83 11.78
C ILE A 585 -13.11 -10.40 12.56
N TRP A 586 -12.66 -9.18 12.28
CA TRP A 586 -11.57 -8.52 12.96
C TRP A 586 -12.11 -7.55 14.01
N ALA A 587 -11.88 -7.84 15.29
CA ALA A 587 -12.50 -7.13 16.41
C ALA A 587 -12.08 -5.64 16.52
N PHE A 588 -10.90 -5.27 16.03
CA PHE A 588 -10.38 -3.90 16.10
C PHE A 588 -10.93 -2.94 15.04
N THR A 589 -11.96 -3.32 14.26
CA THR A 589 -12.62 -2.44 13.30
C THR A 589 -14.14 -2.57 13.37
N LYS A 590 -14.84 -1.44 13.24
CA LYS A 590 -16.31 -1.43 13.21
C LYS A 590 -16.90 -2.26 12.05
N SER A 591 -16.20 -2.34 10.93
CA SER A 591 -16.65 -3.12 9.77
C SER A 591 -16.40 -4.62 9.87
N GLY A 592 -15.72 -5.08 10.93
CA GLY A 592 -15.29 -6.48 11.06
C GLY A 592 -14.22 -6.93 10.04
N ASN A 593 -13.70 -6.02 9.19
CA ASN A 593 -12.69 -6.34 8.19
C ASN A 593 -11.28 -5.92 8.64
N TYR A 594 -10.32 -6.81 8.43
CA TYR A 594 -8.94 -6.49 8.72
C TYR A 594 -8.41 -5.36 7.82
N SER A 595 -7.82 -4.35 8.44
CA SER A 595 -7.02 -3.32 7.75
C SER A 595 -5.58 -3.36 8.25
N VAL A 596 -4.62 -3.06 7.37
CA VAL A 596 -3.20 -2.97 7.77
C VAL A 596 -3.00 -1.91 8.86
N ARG A 597 -3.78 -0.83 8.83
CA ARG A 597 -3.75 0.21 9.88
C ARG A 597 -4.14 -0.34 11.23
N SER A 598 -5.27 -1.07 11.33
CA SER A 598 -5.72 -1.66 12.60
C SER A 598 -4.77 -2.76 13.08
N GLY A 599 -4.24 -3.59 12.18
CA GLY A 599 -3.23 -4.60 12.51
C GLY A 599 -1.92 -3.99 13.01
N TYR A 600 -1.48 -2.89 12.42
CA TYR A 600 -0.29 -2.16 12.89
C TYR A 600 -0.46 -1.66 14.34
N TRP A 601 -1.60 -1.06 14.64
CA TRP A 601 -1.88 -0.59 16.00
C TRP A 601 -2.04 -1.74 16.99
N ALA A 602 -2.67 -2.84 16.61
CA ALA A 602 -2.77 -4.05 17.43
C ALA A 602 -1.37 -4.64 17.72
N ALA A 603 -0.48 -4.71 16.72
CA ALA A 603 0.89 -5.17 16.89
C ALA A 603 1.70 -4.28 17.84
N LYS A 604 1.43 -2.97 17.82
CA LYS A 604 2.10 -1.99 18.68
C LYS A 604 1.55 -1.99 20.12
N ALA A 605 0.26 -2.25 20.30
CA ALA A 605 -0.40 -2.31 21.60
C ALA A 605 -0.13 -3.63 22.35
N SER A 606 0.42 -4.66 21.69
CA SER A 606 0.82 -5.90 22.34
C SER A 606 1.88 -5.61 23.42
N PRO A 607 1.72 -6.09 24.66
CA PRO A 607 2.59 -5.73 25.76
C PRO A 607 4.03 -6.18 25.46
N ARG A 608 4.87 -5.23 25.11
CA ARG A 608 6.32 -5.36 25.28
C ARG A 608 6.52 -5.12 26.76
N GLY A 609 6.66 -6.15 27.55
CA GLY A 609 7.13 -6.27 28.94
C GLY A 609 7.40 -5.05 29.84
N ASP A 610 7.17 -3.85 29.39
CA ASP A 610 7.23 -2.63 30.18
C ASP A 610 5.85 -2.40 30.81
N CYS A 611 5.72 -2.80 32.04
CA CYS A 611 4.68 -2.26 32.93
C CYS A 611 4.87 -0.74 32.96
N ASP A 612 4.07 -0.01 32.17
CA ASP A 612 3.83 1.40 32.44
C ASP A 612 3.17 1.47 33.83
N LEU A 613 3.99 1.66 34.87
CA LEU A 613 3.49 2.09 36.18
C LEU A 613 2.65 3.35 35.94
N PRO A 614 1.44 3.46 36.52
CA PRO A 614 0.62 4.64 36.36
C PRO A 614 1.42 5.86 36.84
N PHE A 615 1.73 6.73 35.89
CA PHE A 615 2.49 7.96 36.16
C PHE A 615 1.59 8.89 36.98
N GLN A 616 1.92 9.12 38.23
CA GLN A 616 1.28 10.11 39.08
C GLN A 616 1.82 11.50 38.71
N GLY A 617 1.02 12.30 38.00
CA GLY A 617 1.36 13.68 37.65
C GLY A 617 0.82 14.14 36.27
N PRO A 618 0.92 15.44 35.94
CA PRO A 618 0.50 15.95 34.64
C PRO A 618 1.33 15.36 33.50
N SER A 619 0.66 14.83 32.50
CA SER A 619 1.30 14.13 31.39
C SER A 619 1.95 15.11 30.39
N VAL A 620 3.25 15.10 30.26
CA VAL A 620 4.00 15.82 29.21
C VAL A 620 3.52 15.45 27.79
N LYS A 621 2.97 14.24 27.61
CA LYS A 621 2.39 13.79 26.33
C LYS A 621 1.27 14.73 25.84
N ALA A 622 0.47 15.29 26.75
CA ALA A 622 -0.61 16.23 26.42
C ALA A 622 -0.06 17.53 25.82
N LEU A 623 1.01 18.09 26.39
CA LEU A 623 1.71 19.27 25.87
C LEU A 623 2.29 19.03 24.48
N GLN A 624 2.97 17.89 24.31
CA GLN A 624 3.55 17.50 23.02
C GLN A 624 2.46 17.32 21.95
N ALA A 625 1.35 16.70 22.30
CA ALA A 625 0.21 16.53 21.40
C ALA A 625 -0.46 17.86 21.04
N GLN A 626 -0.55 18.79 21.97
CA GLN A 626 -1.13 20.12 21.74
C GLN A 626 -0.32 20.95 20.75
N SER A 627 1.01 20.79 20.72
CA SER A 627 1.88 21.45 19.71
C SER A 627 1.42 21.18 18.27
N TRP A 628 0.81 20.01 17.98
CA TRP A 628 0.31 19.67 16.66
C TRP A 628 -1.08 20.23 16.33
N LYS A 629 -1.86 20.59 17.36
CA LYS A 629 -3.24 21.09 17.19
C LYS A 629 -3.30 22.60 16.96
N ILE A 630 -2.27 23.35 17.35
CA ILE A 630 -2.20 24.81 17.19
C ILE A 630 -2.38 25.19 15.72
N GLN A 631 -3.15 26.25 15.46
CA GLN A 631 -3.32 26.83 14.13
C GLN A 631 -2.09 27.67 13.76
N SER A 632 -1.10 27.02 13.14
CA SER A 632 0.12 27.69 12.66
C SER A 632 0.78 26.85 11.57
N SER A 633 1.84 27.40 10.96
CA SER A 633 2.61 26.70 9.94
C SER A 633 3.26 25.41 10.48
N LYS A 634 3.51 24.43 9.59
CA LYS A 634 4.21 23.17 9.99
C LYS A 634 5.56 23.45 10.66
N LYS A 635 6.27 24.47 10.23
CA LYS A 635 7.56 24.89 10.79
C LYS A 635 7.43 25.25 12.28
N ILE A 636 6.44 26.04 12.62
CA ILE A 636 6.16 26.46 14.01
C ILE A 636 5.71 25.27 14.86
N LYS A 637 4.81 24.42 14.34
CA LYS A 637 4.40 23.18 15.04
C LYS A 637 5.59 22.29 15.39
N HIS A 638 6.52 22.11 14.46
CA HIS A 638 7.75 21.35 14.72
C HIS A 638 8.63 22.01 15.78
N PHE A 639 8.75 23.32 15.75
CA PHE A 639 9.52 24.08 16.75
C PHE A 639 8.90 23.90 18.16
N LEU A 640 7.59 24.10 18.32
CA LEU A 640 6.91 23.90 19.59
C LEU A 640 7.05 22.47 20.11
N TRP A 641 6.91 21.49 19.20
CA TRP A 641 7.14 20.09 19.53
C TRP A 641 8.60 19.84 19.97
N GLN A 642 9.59 20.42 19.30
CA GLN A 642 11.00 20.33 19.70
C GLN A 642 11.24 20.97 21.06
N THR A 643 10.58 22.07 21.35
CA THR A 643 10.61 22.73 22.69
C THR A 643 10.07 21.79 23.75
N ALA A 644 8.85 21.25 23.54
CA ALA A 644 8.20 20.36 24.51
C ALA A 644 8.91 18.99 24.68
N THR A 645 9.74 18.59 23.72
CA THR A 645 10.49 17.32 23.73
C THR A 645 11.95 17.49 24.12
N GLY A 646 12.42 18.69 24.40
CA GLY A 646 13.80 18.96 24.78
C GLY A 646 14.80 18.81 23.61
N CYS A 647 14.36 19.02 22.37
CA CYS A 647 15.17 18.81 21.15
C CYS A 647 15.80 20.07 20.57
N LEU A 648 15.69 21.22 21.25
CA LEU A 648 16.36 22.43 20.82
C LEU A 648 17.84 22.39 21.20
N PRO A 649 18.77 22.74 20.29
CA PRO A 649 20.21 22.71 20.52
C PRO A 649 20.66 23.94 21.30
N THR A 650 20.35 24.01 22.60
CA THR A 650 20.89 25.00 23.55
C THR A 650 22.27 24.58 24.05
N CYS A 651 23.09 25.52 24.57
CA CYS A 651 24.43 25.26 25.07
C CYS A 651 24.42 24.14 26.12
N GLN A 652 23.51 24.20 27.11
CA GLN A 652 23.35 23.16 28.11
C GLN A 652 23.08 21.80 27.47
N ARG A 653 22.14 21.70 26.53
CA ARG A 653 21.78 20.45 25.85
C ARG A 653 22.91 19.89 24.99
N LEU A 654 23.74 20.76 24.39
CA LEU A 654 24.92 20.35 23.62
C LEU A 654 26.00 19.76 24.55
N VAL A 655 26.28 20.42 25.68
CA VAL A 655 27.21 19.92 26.67
C VAL A 655 26.75 18.58 27.26
N ASP A 656 25.48 18.43 27.59
CA ASP A 656 24.87 17.16 28.04
C ASP A 656 25.03 16.01 27.02
N ARG A 657 25.34 16.34 25.76
CA ARG A 657 25.60 15.39 24.68
C ARG A 657 27.09 15.35 24.26
N HIS A 658 27.97 15.90 25.10
CA HIS A 658 29.43 15.95 24.86
C HIS A 658 29.81 16.67 23.54
N LEU A 659 29.05 17.68 23.11
CA LEU A 659 29.28 18.47 21.88
C LEU A 659 29.67 19.93 22.17
N GLY A 660 30.03 20.28 23.38
CA GLY A 660 30.47 21.59 23.81
C GLY A 660 31.05 21.56 25.20
N THR A 661 31.71 22.61 25.62
CA THR A 661 32.33 22.75 26.95
C THR A 661 31.63 23.82 27.80
N ASP A 662 31.00 24.80 27.13
CA ASP A 662 30.38 25.94 27.81
C ASP A 662 28.87 25.85 27.79
N LYS A 663 28.23 26.02 28.95
CA LYS A 663 26.76 26.02 29.11
C LYS A 663 26.17 27.42 29.14
N VAL A 664 27.02 28.46 29.24
CA VAL A 664 26.59 29.85 29.42
C VAL A 664 25.77 30.35 28.24
N CYS A 665 24.73 31.10 28.53
CA CYS A 665 23.86 31.71 27.53
C CYS A 665 24.61 32.80 26.73
N PRO A 666 24.73 32.68 25.39
CA PRO A 666 25.47 33.64 24.58
C PRO A 666 24.77 35.02 24.43
N ARG A 667 23.51 35.14 24.89
CA ARG A 667 22.79 36.42 24.88
C ARG A 667 22.98 37.26 26.16
N CYS A 668 22.90 36.61 27.33
CA CYS A 668 23.00 37.33 28.59
C CYS A 668 24.36 37.15 29.29
N GLY A 669 25.12 36.10 28.99
CA GLY A 669 26.42 35.80 29.61
C GLY A 669 26.38 35.45 31.09
N MET A 670 25.20 35.26 31.70
CA MET A 670 25.06 35.13 33.17
C MET A 670 24.62 33.75 33.62
N CYS A 671 23.80 33.04 32.86
CA CYS A 671 23.20 31.77 33.30
C CYS A 671 23.38 30.66 32.27
N ASP A 672 23.26 29.40 32.72
CA ASP A 672 23.24 28.24 31.84
C ASP A 672 22.09 28.35 30.81
N GLU A 673 22.37 28.13 29.52
CA GLU A 673 21.38 28.18 28.46
C GLU A 673 20.52 26.94 28.44
N SER A 674 19.54 26.83 29.33
CA SER A 674 18.45 25.87 29.22
C SER A 674 17.43 26.29 28.16
N ILE A 675 16.55 25.37 27.74
CA ILE A 675 15.44 25.74 26.83
C ILE A 675 14.49 26.74 27.49
N ASN A 676 14.23 26.61 28.79
CA ASN A 676 13.42 27.54 29.52
C ASN A 676 14.07 28.91 29.62
N HIS A 677 15.36 28.93 29.98
CA HIS A 677 16.12 30.17 30.05
C HIS A 677 16.05 30.98 28.73
N VAL A 678 16.42 30.35 27.61
CA VAL A 678 16.50 31.06 26.34
C VAL A 678 15.16 31.59 25.84
N LEU A 679 14.04 30.92 26.15
CA LEU A 679 12.71 31.28 25.67
C LEU A 679 11.92 32.17 26.64
N PHE A 680 12.20 32.14 27.96
CA PHE A 680 11.37 32.79 28.97
C PHE A 680 12.15 33.60 29.99
N GLU A 681 13.28 33.12 30.50
CA GLU A 681 13.99 33.73 31.64
C GLU A 681 15.12 34.68 31.22
N CYS A 682 15.71 34.45 30.05
CA CYS A 682 16.78 35.33 29.54
C CYS A 682 16.28 36.76 29.48
N PRO A 683 17.04 37.79 30.03
CA PRO A 683 16.57 39.15 30.09
C PRO A 683 16.00 39.73 28.77
N PRO A 684 16.65 39.54 27.60
CA PRO A 684 16.04 39.96 26.34
C PRO A 684 14.75 39.19 25.97
N ALA A 685 14.61 37.90 26.35
CA ALA A 685 13.39 37.16 26.11
C ALA A 685 12.26 37.60 27.05
N PHE A 686 12.59 37.84 28.32
CA PHE A 686 11.65 38.35 29.32
C PHE A 686 11.08 39.73 28.88
N GLN A 687 11.93 40.61 28.35
CA GLN A 687 11.49 41.90 27.79
C GLN A 687 10.52 41.72 26.61
N VAL A 688 10.75 40.77 25.72
CA VAL A 688 9.79 40.47 24.64
C VAL A 688 8.41 40.05 25.20
N TRP A 689 8.40 39.20 26.23
CA TRP A 689 7.14 38.82 26.89
C TRP A 689 6.49 40.00 27.60
N SER A 690 7.25 40.87 28.26
CA SER A 690 6.75 42.06 28.91
C SER A 690 6.10 43.07 27.96
N LEU A 691 6.62 43.15 26.74
CA LEU A 691 6.08 44.00 25.66
C LEU A 691 4.89 43.35 24.94
N SER A 692 4.72 42.04 25.09
CA SER A 692 3.65 41.30 24.42
C SER A 692 2.29 41.54 25.07
N ARG A 693 1.21 41.13 24.35
CA ARG A 693 -0.16 41.19 24.86
C ARG A 693 -0.49 40.03 25.80
N ILE A 694 0.48 39.13 26.11
CA ILE A 694 0.27 38.00 27.01
C ILE A 694 0.51 38.48 28.43
N PRO A 695 -0.49 38.31 29.34
CA PRO A 695 -0.36 38.81 30.71
C PRO A 695 0.78 38.12 31.46
N LEU A 696 1.70 38.90 32.04
CA LEU A 696 2.69 38.42 33.00
C LEU A 696 2.01 38.34 34.36
N ILE A 697 2.06 37.15 34.97
CA ILE A 697 1.42 36.89 36.26
C ILE A 697 2.50 36.36 37.21
N HIS A 698 2.79 37.11 38.26
CA HIS A 698 3.84 36.75 39.21
C HIS A 698 3.60 35.32 39.77
N GLY A 699 4.63 34.47 39.71
CA GLY A 699 4.58 33.08 40.18
C GLY A 699 3.83 32.12 39.25
N VAL A 700 3.19 32.59 38.15
CA VAL A 700 2.42 31.78 37.24
C VAL A 700 3.04 31.76 35.82
N PHE A 701 3.43 32.92 35.29
CA PHE A 701 4.06 33.04 33.96
C PHE A 701 4.87 34.33 33.83
N PRO A 702 6.14 34.25 33.36
CA PRO A 702 6.90 33.00 33.15
C PRO A 702 7.42 32.38 34.45
N THR A 703 7.65 31.05 34.42
CA THR A 703 8.20 30.27 35.55
C THR A 703 9.52 29.62 35.16
N SER A 704 10.19 28.98 36.15
CA SER A 704 11.40 28.18 35.92
C SER A 704 11.16 26.83 35.22
N SER A 705 9.92 26.51 34.88
CA SER A 705 9.55 25.26 34.23
C SER A 705 9.02 25.47 32.83
N ILE A 706 9.73 24.94 31.81
CA ILE A 706 9.29 24.95 30.43
C ILE A 706 7.89 24.34 30.24
N PHE A 707 7.57 23.30 31.00
CA PHE A 707 6.29 22.63 30.91
C PHE A 707 5.15 23.48 31.49
N ALA A 708 5.40 24.16 32.61
CA ALA A 708 4.42 25.09 33.20
C ALA A 708 4.18 26.30 32.26
N ASN A 709 5.22 26.84 31.65
CA ASN A 709 5.11 27.92 30.69
C ASN A 709 4.34 27.52 29.44
N LEU A 710 4.58 26.30 28.90
CA LEU A 710 3.80 25.79 27.77
C LEU A 710 2.34 25.48 28.15
N ASP A 711 2.09 24.92 29.35
CA ASP A 711 0.75 24.69 29.87
C ASP A 711 -0.05 26.01 29.96
N HIS A 712 0.60 27.05 30.50
CA HIS A 712 0.00 28.39 30.58
C HIS A 712 -0.36 28.90 29.16
N LEU A 713 0.57 28.88 28.21
CA LEU A 713 0.36 29.38 26.85
C LEU A 713 -0.67 28.58 26.05
N TYR A 714 -0.77 27.26 26.28
CA TYR A 714 -1.67 26.40 25.55
C TYR A 714 -3.12 26.46 26.04
N TRP A 715 -3.33 26.65 27.34
CA TRP A 715 -4.64 26.53 27.96
C TRP A 715 -4.98 27.67 28.88
N ARG A 716 -4.13 27.98 29.87
CA ARG A 716 -4.51 28.91 30.99
C ARG A 716 -4.54 30.39 30.58
N ALA A 717 -3.71 30.81 29.63
CA ALA A 717 -3.69 32.21 29.17
C ALA A 717 -5.06 32.67 28.66
N LYS A 718 -5.84 31.79 28.04
CA LYS A 718 -7.22 32.05 27.61
C LYS A 718 -8.18 32.19 28.79
N GLU A 719 -8.03 31.33 29.81
CA GLU A 719 -8.87 31.33 31.01
C GLU A 719 -8.63 32.59 31.88
N LEU A 720 -7.42 33.15 31.81
CA LEU A 720 -6.97 34.33 32.54
C LEU A 720 -7.17 35.65 31.79
N GLY A 721 -8.02 35.67 30.77
CA GLY A 721 -8.42 36.89 30.05
C GLY A 721 -7.51 37.28 28.88
N GLY A 722 -6.62 36.39 28.42
CA GLY A 722 -5.85 36.61 27.19
C GLY A 722 -6.75 36.69 25.95
N SER A 723 -6.56 37.71 25.11
CA SER A 723 -7.30 37.84 23.85
C SER A 723 -6.98 36.70 22.87
N GLU A 724 -7.89 36.41 21.93
CA GLU A 724 -7.64 35.38 20.91
C GLU A 724 -6.42 35.72 20.02
N ASP A 725 -6.19 37.00 19.77
CA ASP A 725 -5.02 37.47 19.01
C ASP A 725 -3.72 37.21 19.77
N SER A 726 -3.69 37.47 21.10
CA SER A 726 -2.48 37.19 21.89
C SER A 726 -2.13 35.69 21.94
N ILE A 727 -3.16 34.83 21.96
CA ILE A 727 -2.97 33.38 21.94
C ILE A 727 -2.51 32.90 20.54
N ARG A 728 -2.90 33.58 19.48
CA ARG A 728 -2.42 33.29 18.12
C ARG A 728 -0.95 33.69 17.94
N ASP A 729 -0.48 34.73 18.61
CA ASP A 729 0.85 35.30 18.44
C ASP A 729 1.94 34.53 19.20
N PHE A 730 1.65 33.86 20.34
CA PHE A 730 2.70 33.26 21.16
C PHE A 730 3.61 32.24 20.43
N PRO A 731 3.14 31.42 19.47
CA PRO A 731 4.01 30.49 18.79
C PRO A 731 5.08 31.19 17.94
N TRP A 732 4.70 32.35 17.39
CA TRP A 732 5.60 33.20 16.61
C TRP A 732 6.55 33.99 17.52
N ILE A 733 6.09 34.47 18.67
CA ILE A 733 6.93 35.12 19.69
C ILE A 733 8.06 34.16 20.11
N MET A 734 7.72 32.93 20.50
CA MET A 734 8.70 31.91 20.86
C MET A 734 9.68 31.62 19.71
N TRP A 735 9.18 31.52 18.48
CA TRP A 735 10.02 31.31 17.30
C TRP A 735 10.99 32.46 17.04
N PHE A 736 10.54 33.70 17.13
CA PHE A 736 11.42 34.84 16.89
C PHE A 736 12.40 35.11 18.02
N ILE A 737 12.08 34.82 19.29
CA ILE A 737 13.02 34.76 20.40
C ILE A 737 14.16 33.77 20.08
N TRP A 738 13.79 32.54 19.64
CA TRP A 738 14.76 31.53 19.23
C TRP A 738 15.59 31.97 18.00
N LYS A 739 14.99 32.66 17.04
CA LYS A 739 15.66 33.20 15.87
C LYS A 739 16.66 34.28 16.26
N ALA A 740 16.30 35.21 17.14
CA ALA A 740 17.16 36.25 17.65
C ALA A 740 18.38 35.67 18.40
N ARG A 741 18.16 34.62 19.20
CA ARG A 741 19.29 33.86 19.82
C ARG A 741 20.21 33.27 18.75
N ASN A 742 19.68 32.68 17.70
CA ASN A 742 20.49 32.09 16.64
C ASN A 742 21.25 33.16 15.84
N SER A 743 20.67 34.34 15.61
CA SER A 743 21.33 35.47 14.99
C SER A 743 22.53 35.92 15.82
N LYS A 744 22.43 35.94 17.15
CA LYS A 744 23.58 36.25 18.04
C LYS A 744 24.68 35.17 17.96
N VAL A 745 24.28 33.89 18.03
CA VAL A 745 25.27 32.78 18.04
C VAL A 745 26.04 32.65 16.72
N PHE A 746 25.33 32.72 15.60
CA PHE A 746 25.94 32.43 14.29
C PHE A 746 26.39 33.67 13.52
N GLY A 747 25.83 34.84 13.80
CA GLY A 747 26.12 36.07 13.10
C GLY A 747 26.62 37.19 13.99
N ASN A 748 26.67 36.98 15.31
CA ASN A 748 26.94 38.02 16.33
C ASN A 748 26.04 39.24 16.22
N ILE A 749 24.80 39.06 15.68
CA ILE A 749 23.84 40.13 15.47
C ILE A 749 22.86 40.12 16.66
N GLU A 750 22.79 41.26 17.37
CA GLU A 750 21.77 41.47 18.40
C GLU A 750 20.51 42.08 17.78
N THR A 751 19.36 41.50 18.16
CA THR A 751 18.05 41.99 17.75
C THR A 751 17.37 42.56 18.99
N HIS A 752 16.88 43.82 18.88
CA HIS A 752 16.18 44.45 19.99
C HIS A 752 14.87 43.70 20.34
N PRO A 753 14.48 43.63 21.60
CA PRO A 753 13.24 42.95 22.02
C PRO A 753 11.98 43.48 21.31
N ALA A 754 11.84 44.79 21.11
CA ALA A 754 10.72 45.37 20.39
C ALA A 754 10.64 44.91 18.93
N ASP A 755 11.79 44.89 18.22
CA ASP A 755 11.86 44.39 16.84
C ASP A 755 11.52 42.91 16.76
N THR A 756 12.00 42.12 17.74
CA THR A 756 11.67 40.69 17.86
C THR A 756 10.16 40.45 17.96
N LEU A 757 9.47 41.27 18.78
CA LEU A 757 8.02 41.21 18.93
C LEU A 757 7.32 41.69 17.64
N GLN A 758 7.76 42.79 17.03
CA GLN A 758 7.19 43.31 15.80
C GLN A 758 7.23 42.26 14.68
N PHE A 759 8.36 41.62 14.49
CA PHE A 759 8.51 40.52 13.51
C PHE A 759 7.59 39.33 13.84
N ALA A 760 7.40 38.99 15.10
CA ALA A 760 6.51 37.91 15.51
C ALA A 760 5.04 38.23 15.17
N CYS A 761 4.59 39.42 15.47
CA CYS A 761 3.22 39.85 15.20
C CYS A 761 2.93 40.05 13.70
N SER A 762 3.94 40.42 12.90
CA SER A 762 3.77 40.55 11.45
C SER A 762 3.61 39.25 10.71
N GLU A 763 4.10 38.11 11.28
CA GLU A 763 4.04 36.77 10.67
C GLU A 763 2.89 35.91 11.25
N ALA A 764 2.26 36.35 12.34
CA ALA A 764 1.17 35.62 13.01
C ALA A 764 -0.16 35.78 12.27
#